data_0eb9cb9a91e102b78b443337832c83b0
#
_entry.id   0eb9cb9a91e102b78b443337832c83b0
#
_cell.length_a   1.000
_cell.length_b   1.000
_cell.length_c   1.000
_cell.angle_alpha   90.00
_cell.angle_beta   90.00
_cell.angle_gamma   90.00
#
_symmetry.space_group_name_H-M   'P 1'
#
loop_
_entity.id
_entity.type
_entity.pdbx_description
1 polymer ?
#
loop_
_entity_poly.entity_id
_entity_poly.type
_entity_poly.pdbx_seq_one_letter_code
_entity_poly.pdbx_strand_id
1 'polypeptide(L)'
;MAEYSPMMQHYLATKEKYKDCILFYRLGDFYEMFFDDAINVSRELELTLTGKDCGQEQRAPMCGIPYHAAESYIAKLVQNGHKVAICEQLEDPKLAKGIVKRDVIRVVTPGTVTESNLLEEKRNNFIMSIFKKGIFFGIAVCDISTGDFYSAEIKEENNFERLLDEISRYSPSEIIANEMLYDCGEEINKIKERFDVYISTEDEEKFSEETEEIYMQYALSDDKGNIIKDLEKRPFAVAAINGLIKYIEDTQKTKLEHINKITIYTITKYMSLDINARRNLELTEKMRDKSKKGTLLWVLDKTATSMGGRLLRRWISDPLIDVKEINNRLEAVKEFKDDIILRGELSSSLKGVYDIERLAGKISYGSANARDLNSLKSSASKLPEIKNMLANAKSGMLRKIYDDLDTLDDIFQLIDKAIVDEPPILITEGGIIKMGYSPEIDELKTAMIDGKTWLVQLEAREREETGIKGLKVGYNKVFGYYIEVTKSYLSQVPDRYIRKQTLTGGERYITEELKELESKVLGAEEKVVALEYKAFSEIREHIKSQIQRLQKSAMAVSQLDVLCSFAQVAEDFNYCMPEVDDSGIIDIKDGRHPVIEKMLPSGAFVANDTYLDKDSNRVSIITGPNMAGKSTYMRQVALITLMAQIGSFVPATSAHIGVVDKIFTRVGASDDLSMGQSTFMVEMMEVANILKEATANSLVVLDEIGRGTSTYDGLSIAWAVAEYIADKEKCGAKTLFATHYHELTELEEKLDGVKNYNIAVKEKGEDIIFLRKILRGGTDESYGIHVARLAGVPKAVTQKADEILRGLERKNILTGKKQEKESKKAVEGQFDMFNYKLAEIAHEIDKVNLNELTPIDDLNTLVRIKEKMK
;
A
#
# COMPACT_ATOMS: atom_id res chain seq x y z
N MET A 1 8.02 -18.11 50.24
CA MET A 1 7.09 -17.62 49.22
C MET A 1 6.46 -18.84 48.56
N ALA A 2 5.15 -18.89 48.46
CA ALA A 2 4.53 -20.00 47.73
C ALA A 2 5.02 -19.98 46.25
N GLU A 3 5.43 -21.13 45.73
CA GLU A 3 5.85 -21.23 44.31
C GLU A 3 4.64 -21.18 43.41
N TYR A 4 4.77 -20.52 42.26
CA TYR A 4 3.72 -20.59 41.21
C TYR A 4 3.47 -22.01 40.77
N SER A 5 2.25 -22.30 40.37
CA SER A 5 1.92 -23.61 39.79
C SER A 5 2.83 -23.93 38.59
N PRO A 6 3.15 -25.20 38.31
CA PRO A 6 4.06 -25.55 37.21
C PRO A 6 3.66 -24.99 35.83
N MET A 7 2.35 -24.91 35.57
CA MET A 7 1.82 -24.26 34.34
C MET A 7 2.13 -22.76 34.31
N MET A 8 1.97 -22.07 35.48
CA MET A 8 2.23 -20.63 35.55
C MET A 8 3.73 -20.32 35.47
N GLN A 9 4.58 -21.20 36.01
CA GLN A 9 6.04 -21.08 35.85
C GLN A 9 6.43 -21.18 34.37
N HIS A 10 5.85 -22.12 33.61
CA HIS A 10 6.09 -22.24 32.20
C HIS A 10 5.59 -21.01 31.43
N TYR A 11 4.39 -20.48 31.77
CA TYR A 11 3.87 -19.24 31.18
C TYR A 11 4.83 -18.08 31.40
N LEU A 12 5.28 -17.84 32.64
CA LEU A 12 6.19 -16.75 32.97
C LEU A 12 7.55 -16.89 32.26
N ALA A 13 8.08 -18.12 32.19
CA ALA A 13 9.33 -18.39 31.47
C ALA A 13 9.20 -18.15 29.96
N THR A 14 8.03 -18.46 29.38
CA THR A 14 7.73 -18.14 27.98
C THR A 14 7.58 -16.64 27.79
N LYS A 15 6.83 -15.96 28.66
CA LYS A 15 6.61 -14.51 28.59
C LYS A 15 7.93 -13.73 28.72
N GLU A 16 8.87 -14.20 29.55
CA GLU A 16 10.20 -13.58 29.68
C GLU A 16 10.98 -13.55 28.37
N LYS A 17 10.80 -14.55 27.49
CA LYS A 17 11.40 -14.60 26.15
C LYS A 17 10.70 -13.68 25.13
N TYR A 18 9.42 -13.37 25.36
CA TYR A 18 8.56 -12.59 24.46
C TYR A 18 7.93 -11.42 25.21
N LYS A 19 8.77 -10.61 25.91
CA LYS A 19 8.32 -9.49 26.77
C LYS A 19 7.51 -8.45 26.02
N ASP A 20 7.90 -8.16 24.79
CA ASP A 20 7.29 -7.16 23.88
C ASP A 20 6.03 -7.67 23.16
N CYS A 21 5.67 -8.95 23.35
CA CYS A 21 4.53 -9.58 22.71
C CYS A 21 3.39 -9.85 23.69
N ILE A 22 2.16 -9.72 23.28
CA ILE A 22 1.02 -10.29 23.99
C ILE A 22 1.04 -11.82 23.80
N LEU A 23 1.10 -12.58 24.92
CA LEU A 23 1.24 -14.03 24.85
C LEU A 23 -0.12 -14.73 24.86
N PHE A 24 -0.51 -15.29 23.70
CA PHE A 24 -1.67 -16.17 23.58
C PHE A 24 -1.27 -17.60 23.95
N TYR A 25 -1.56 -17.99 25.18
CA TYR A 25 -1.13 -19.27 25.72
C TYR A 25 -2.24 -20.32 25.65
N ARG A 26 -2.06 -21.39 24.87
CA ARG A 26 -3.07 -22.42 24.65
C ARG A 26 -3.32 -23.28 25.89
N LEU A 27 -4.57 -23.29 26.34
CA LEU A 27 -5.06 -24.13 27.43
C LEU A 27 -6.39 -24.77 27.05
N GLY A 28 -6.35 -26.04 26.64
CA GLY A 28 -7.51 -26.71 26.10
C GLY A 28 -8.09 -26.04 24.86
N ASP A 29 -9.33 -25.61 24.91
CA ASP A 29 -10.02 -24.95 23.79
C ASP A 29 -9.89 -23.44 23.77
N PHE A 30 -9.06 -22.88 24.67
CA PHE A 30 -8.86 -21.42 24.77
C PHE A 30 -7.40 -21.02 24.63
N TYR A 31 -7.18 -19.80 24.09
CA TYR A 31 -5.98 -19.04 24.37
C TYR A 31 -6.24 -18.16 25.58
N GLU A 32 -5.47 -18.36 26.63
CA GLU A 32 -5.55 -17.60 27.86
C GLU A 32 -4.35 -16.64 27.98
N MET A 33 -4.61 -15.44 28.42
CA MET A 33 -3.63 -14.40 28.71
C MET A 33 -3.67 -14.10 30.21
N PHE A 34 -2.52 -13.77 30.80
CA PHE A 34 -2.40 -13.54 32.23
C PHE A 34 -1.70 -12.21 32.54
N PHE A 35 -1.86 -11.74 33.78
CA PHE A 35 -1.25 -10.51 34.33
C PHE A 35 -1.52 -9.29 33.44
N ASP A 36 -0.47 -8.53 33.09
CA ASP A 36 -0.58 -7.28 32.33
C ASP A 36 -1.18 -7.50 30.92
N ASP A 37 -0.84 -8.62 30.26
CA ASP A 37 -1.43 -8.97 28.98
C ASP A 37 -2.94 -9.12 29.11
N ALA A 38 -3.43 -9.78 30.18
CA ALA A 38 -4.86 -9.95 30.39
C ALA A 38 -5.57 -8.62 30.65
N ILE A 39 -4.96 -7.73 31.42
CA ILE A 39 -5.52 -6.41 31.76
C ILE A 39 -5.62 -5.54 30.50
N ASN A 40 -4.55 -5.50 29.70
CA ASN A 40 -4.50 -4.70 28.48
C ASN A 40 -5.48 -5.22 27.41
N VAL A 41 -5.41 -6.53 27.12
CA VAL A 41 -6.26 -7.17 26.11
C VAL A 41 -7.75 -7.12 26.49
N SER A 42 -8.08 -7.33 27.79
CA SER A 42 -9.48 -7.25 28.24
C SER A 42 -10.08 -5.85 28.00
N ARG A 43 -9.26 -4.78 28.17
CA ARG A 43 -9.68 -3.41 27.94
C ARG A 43 -9.84 -3.09 26.45
N GLU A 44 -8.86 -3.49 25.62
CA GLU A 44 -8.86 -3.19 24.19
C GLU A 44 -9.90 -3.97 23.39
N LEU A 45 -10.10 -5.25 23.76
CA LEU A 45 -11.02 -6.14 23.06
C LEU A 45 -12.37 -6.30 23.73
N GLU A 46 -12.62 -5.55 24.83
CA GLU A 46 -13.85 -5.60 25.63
C GLU A 46 -14.15 -7.03 26.15
N LEU A 47 -13.09 -7.76 26.53
CA LEU A 47 -13.22 -9.12 27.08
C LEU A 47 -13.42 -9.08 28.59
N THR A 48 -14.12 -10.10 29.11
CA THR A 48 -14.30 -10.26 30.56
C THR A 48 -12.98 -10.60 31.25
N LEU A 49 -12.52 -9.73 32.14
CA LEU A 49 -11.38 -9.98 33.00
C LEU A 49 -11.80 -10.86 34.18
N THR A 50 -11.16 -12.00 34.34
CA THR A 50 -11.40 -12.97 35.43
C THR A 50 -10.11 -13.23 36.21
N GLY A 51 -10.10 -14.21 37.10
CA GLY A 51 -8.89 -14.61 37.81
C GLY A 51 -8.72 -16.11 37.82
N LYS A 52 -7.46 -16.58 37.61
CA LYS A 52 -7.08 -18.00 37.64
C LYS A 52 -6.22 -18.27 38.84
N ASP A 53 -6.40 -19.43 39.47
CA ASP A 53 -5.52 -19.89 40.54
C ASP A 53 -4.13 -20.17 39.98
N CYS A 54 -3.14 -19.56 40.59
CA CYS A 54 -1.75 -19.63 40.14
C CYS A 54 -0.80 -20.24 41.19
N GLY A 55 -1.36 -20.78 42.30
CA GLY A 55 -0.56 -21.28 43.42
C GLY A 55 -0.12 -20.21 44.43
N GLN A 56 -0.61 -18.97 44.29
CA GLN A 56 -0.40 -17.87 45.22
C GLN A 56 -1.68 -17.52 45.97
N GLU A 57 -1.62 -16.73 47.03
CA GLU A 57 -2.79 -16.25 47.77
C GLU A 57 -3.73 -15.39 46.87
N GLN A 58 -3.17 -14.63 45.96
CA GLN A 58 -3.92 -13.86 44.97
C GLN A 58 -4.02 -14.58 43.64
N ARG A 59 -5.24 -14.56 43.06
CA ARG A 59 -5.48 -15.10 41.69
C ARG A 59 -4.82 -14.22 40.65
N ALA A 60 -4.18 -14.83 39.66
CA ALA A 60 -3.65 -14.10 38.52
C ALA A 60 -4.80 -13.51 37.66
N PRO A 61 -4.80 -12.21 37.32
CA PRO A 61 -5.70 -11.67 36.35
C PRO A 61 -5.63 -12.49 35.05
N MET A 62 -6.76 -12.83 34.46
CA MET A 62 -6.84 -13.68 33.28
C MET A 62 -8.01 -13.24 32.39
N CYS A 63 -7.79 -13.21 31.08
CA CYS A 63 -8.83 -13.25 30.05
C CYS A 63 -8.52 -14.35 29.06
N GLY A 64 -9.52 -14.79 28.31
CA GLY A 64 -9.35 -15.89 27.35
C GLY A 64 -10.31 -15.79 26.20
N ILE A 65 -9.89 -16.33 25.07
CA ILE A 65 -10.67 -16.39 23.82
C ILE A 65 -10.70 -17.83 23.31
N PRO A 66 -11.80 -18.30 22.69
CA PRO A 66 -11.81 -19.60 22.03
C PRO A 66 -10.76 -19.64 20.92
N TYR A 67 -9.97 -20.74 20.84
CA TYR A 67 -8.88 -20.82 19.87
C TYR A 67 -9.33 -20.69 18.41
N HIS A 68 -10.51 -21.18 18.08
CA HIS A 68 -11.09 -21.12 16.75
C HIS A 68 -11.53 -19.71 16.34
N ALA A 69 -11.66 -18.77 17.29
CA ALA A 69 -11.99 -17.37 17.06
C ALA A 69 -10.76 -16.44 17.15
N ALA A 70 -9.59 -16.99 17.46
CA ALA A 70 -8.39 -16.21 17.77
C ALA A 70 -7.98 -15.23 16.67
N GLU A 71 -8.11 -15.62 15.39
CA GLU A 71 -7.71 -14.78 14.25
C GLU A 71 -8.33 -13.38 14.30
N SER A 72 -9.64 -13.27 14.58
CA SER A 72 -10.31 -11.96 14.63
C SER A 72 -9.84 -11.05 15.77
N TYR A 73 -9.39 -11.63 16.86
CA TYR A 73 -8.84 -10.92 18.01
C TYR A 73 -7.38 -10.53 17.79
N ILE A 74 -6.57 -11.44 17.22
CA ILE A 74 -5.20 -11.15 16.80
C ILE A 74 -5.19 -9.98 15.83
N ALA A 75 -6.12 -9.96 14.85
CA ALA A 75 -6.29 -8.88 13.90
C ALA A 75 -6.38 -7.51 14.57
N LYS A 76 -7.29 -7.37 15.54
CA LYS A 76 -7.51 -6.10 16.23
C LYS A 76 -6.27 -5.65 17.01
N LEU A 77 -5.62 -6.58 17.72
CA LEU A 77 -4.41 -6.27 18.48
C LEU A 77 -3.26 -5.84 17.56
N VAL A 78 -3.08 -6.55 16.45
CA VAL A 78 -2.03 -6.22 15.48
C VAL A 78 -2.31 -4.89 14.77
N GLN A 79 -3.58 -4.59 14.43
CA GLN A 79 -3.98 -3.27 13.89
C GLN A 79 -3.73 -2.13 14.89
N ASN A 80 -3.81 -2.41 16.20
CA ASN A 80 -3.46 -1.46 17.25
C ASN A 80 -1.94 -1.37 17.53
N GLY A 81 -1.10 -2.06 16.73
CA GLY A 81 0.35 -2.01 16.82
C GLY A 81 0.98 -3.01 17.80
N HIS A 82 0.21 -3.98 18.32
CA HIS A 82 0.77 -5.01 19.21
C HIS A 82 1.35 -6.19 18.44
N LYS A 83 2.41 -6.79 18.99
CA LYS A 83 2.91 -8.11 18.58
C LYS A 83 2.21 -9.18 19.38
N VAL A 84 1.82 -10.30 18.74
CA VAL A 84 1.13 -11.42 19.39
C VAL A 84 1.94 -12.70 19.24
N ALA A 85 2.41 -13.28 20.34
CA ALA A 85 3.08 -14.58 20.35
C ALA A 85 2.07 -15.69 20.58
N ILE A 86 2.00 -16.65 19.64
CA ILE A 86 1.07 -17.79 19.69
C ILE A 86 1.79 -19.00 20.27
N CYS A 87 1.44 -19.38 21.49
CA CYS A 87 1.99 -20.55 22.19
C CYS A 87 1.00 -21.71 22.10
N GLU A 88 1.38 -22.77 21.36
CA GLU A 88 0.56 -23.95 21.09
C GLU A 88 1.01 -25.20 21.88
N GLN A 89 0.09 -26.15 22.01
CA GLN A 89 0.36 -27.49 22.54
C GLN A 89 1.02 -28.32 21.45
N LEU A 90 2.23 -28.84 21.72
CA LEU A 90 3.01 -29.63 20.76
C LEU A 90 2.77 -31.13 20.87
N GLU A 91 1.97 -31.58 21.84
CA GLU A 91 1.62 -33.00 22.05
C GLU A 91 0.16 -33.15 22.43
N ASP A 92 -0.41 -34.34 22.17
CA ASP A 92 -1.77 -34.64 22.56
C ASP A 92 -1.90 -34.68 24.09
N PRO A 93 -2.79 -33.85 24.69
CA PRO A 93 -3.03 -33.86 26.14
C PRO A 93 -3.40 -35.22 26.73
N LYS A 94 -3.97 -36.12 25.93
CA LYS A 94 -4.33 -37.49 26.34
C LYS A 94 -3.11 -38.41 26.50
N LEU A 95 -2.02 -38.10 25.82
CA LEU A 95 -0.77 -38.88 25.83
C LEU A 95 0.31 -38.29 26.73
N ALA A 96 0.15 -37.09 27.21
CA ALA A 96 1.13 -36.36 28.02
C ALA A 96 1.28 -36.97 29.40
N LYS A 97 2.52 -37.31 29.79
CA LYS A 97 2.86 -37.70 31.15
C LYS A 97 3.31 -36.47 31.94
N GLY A 98 2.35 -35.71 32.47
CA GLY A 98 2.61 -34.48 33.23
C GLY A 98 2.07 -33.23 32.54
N ILE A 99 2.87 -32.14 32.49
CA ILE A 99 2.47 -30.90 31.82
C ILE A 99 2.63 -31.09 30.30
N VAL A 100 1.56 -30.86 29.54
CA VAL A 100 1.60 -30.87 28.08
C VAL A 100 2.66 -29.89 27.59
N LYS A 101 3.58 -30.36 26.74
CA LYS A 101 4.62 -29.53 26.13
C LYS A 101 4.01 -28.43 25.28
N ARG A 102 4.47 -27.20 25.48
CA ARG A 102 4.03 -26.01 24.72
C ARG A 102 5.24 -25.21 24.27
N ASP A 103 5.12 -24.55 23.14
CA ASP A 103 6.13 -23.60 22.68
C ASP A 103 5.46 -22.54 21.79
N VAL A 104 6.15 -21.41 21.60
CA VAL A 104 5.72 -20.38 20.67
C VAL A 104 6.00 -20.86 19.25
N ILE A 105 4.94 -21.09 18.50
CA ILE A 105 5.02 -21.55 17.12
C ILE A 105 5.11 -20.41 16.11
N ARG A 106 4.69 -19.21 16.51
CA ARG A 106 4.67 -18.02 15.65
C ARG A 106 4.48 -16.74 16.47
N VAL A 107 5.11 -15.65 15.98
CA VAL A 107 4.82 -14.28 16.43
C VAL A 107 4.15 -13.53 15.28
N VAL A 108 2.97 -12.98 15.51
CA VAL A 108 2.23 -12.17 14.52
C VAL A 108 2.49 -10.70 14.81
N THR A 109 2.96 -9.98 13.80
CA THR A 109 3.25 -8.54 13.82
C THR A 109 2.55 -7.86 12.64
N PRO A 110 2.45 -6.52 12.59
CA PRO A 110 1.80 -5.82 11.47
C PRO A 110 2.31 -6.24 10.08
N GLY A 111 3.62 -6.47 9.93
CA GLY A 111 4.24 -6.86 8.67
C GLY A 111 4.22 -8.37 8.38
N THR A 112 3.92 -9.21 9.40
CA THR A 112 3.98 -10.68 9.27
C THR A 112 2.61 -11.36 9.21
N VAL A 113 1.54 -10.60 9.06
CA VAL A 113 0.18 -11.13 8.84
C VAL A 113 0.09 -11.90 7.53
N THR A 114 -0.49 -13.12 7.58
CA THR A 114 -0.71 -13.97 6.40
C THR A 114 -2.16 -14.42 6.23
N GLU A 115 -2.99 -14.18 7.24
CA GLU A 115 -4.40 -14.53 7.25
C GLU A 115 -5.18 -13.64 6.26
N SER A 116 -5.90 -14.25 5.31
CA SER A 116 -6.56 -13.53 4.21
C SER A 116 -7.65 -12.57 4.67
N ASN A 117 -8.29 -12.84 5.82
CA ASN A 117 -9.31 -11.96 6.42
C ASN A 117 -8.73 -10.68 7.05
N LEU A 118 -7.40 -10.63 7.26
CA LEU A 118 -6.68 -9.49 7.84
C LEU A 118 -5.99 -8.63 6.78
N LEU A 119 -5.84 -9.16 5.58
CA LEU A 119 -5.14 -8.51 4.48
C LEU A 119 -6.12 -7.87 3.51
N GLU A 120 -5.83 -6.64 3.09
CA GLU A 120 -6.52 -6.06 1.94
C GLU A 120 -6.21 -6.89 0.68
N GLU A 121 -7.25 -7.27 -0.08
CA GLU A 121 -7.07 -8.15 -1.24
C GLU A 121 -6.16 -7.57 -2.33
N LYS A 122 -6.34 -6.28 -2.66
CA LYS A 122 -5.63 -5.57 -3.73
C LYS A 122 -4.47 -4.71 -3.23
N ARG A 123 -3.93 -5.01 -2.04
CA ARG A 123 -2.76 -4.33 -1.46
C ARG A 123 -1.77 -5.34 -0.90
N ASN A 124 -0.48 -5.11 -1.14
CA ASN A 124 0.60 -5.85 -0.50
C ASN A 124 0.72 -5.44 0.98
N ASN A 125 1.19 -6.38 1.82
CA ASN A 125 1.51 -6.13 3.21
C ASN A 125 3.03 -6.22 3.41
N PHE A 126 3.71 -5.13 3.11
CA PHE A 126 5.16 -5.11 3.17
C PHE A 126 5.68 -4.93 4.60
N ILE A 127 6.74 -5.69 4.90
CA ILE A 127 7.68 -5.41 5.99
C ILE A 127 8.98 -4.91 5.37
N MET A 128 9.60 -3.89 5.96
CA MET A 128 10.83 -3.28 5.48
C MET A 128 11.91 -3.36 6.53
N SER A 129 13.08 -3.84 6.14
CA SER A 129 14.32 -3.79 6.92
C SER A 129 15.17 -2.64 6.44
N ILE A 130 15.66 -1.82 7.35
CA ILE A 130 16.55 -0.68 7.08
C ILE A 130 17.82 -0.86 7.87
N PHE A 131 18.94 -0.98 7.17
CA PHE A 131 20.28 -0.99 7.74
C PHE A 131 20.97 0.34 7.49
N LYS A 132 21.39 1.03 8.56
CA LYS A 132 22.15 2.29 8.49
C LYS A 132 23.60 2.06 8.88
N LYS A 133 24.54 2.60 8.11
CA LYS A 133 25.96 2.66 8.47
C LYS A 133 26.55 3.98 8.00
N GLY A 134 26.79 4.88 8.95
CA GLY A 134 27.17 6.27 8.66
C GLY A 134 26.03 7.04 7.98
N ILE A 135 26.26 7.52 6.76
CA ILE A 135 25.26 8.24 5.95
C ILE A 135 24.56 7.35 4.92
N PHE A 136 24.94 6.08 4.79
CA PHE A 136 24.43 5.15 3.80
C PHE A 136 23.36 4.25 4.38
N PHE A 137 22.44 3.80 3.50
CA PHE A 137 21.36 2.89 3.89
C PHE A 137 21.31 1.68 2.96
N GLY A 138 21.01 0.51 3.54
CA GLY A 138 20.52 -0.66 2.84
C GLY A 138 19.05 -0.83 3.17
N ILE A 139 18.26 -1.21 2.19
CA ILE A 139 16.84 -1.53 2.38
C ILE A 139 16.53 -2.91 1.84
N ALA A 140 15.67 -3.63 2.55
CA ALA A 140 15.09 -4.89 2.09
C ALA A 140 13.60 -4.88 2.42
N VAL A 141 12.76 -5.31 1.49
CA VAL A 141 11.30 -5.22 1.59
C VAL A 141 10.70 -6.56 1.18
N CYS A 142 9.81 -7.11 2.01
CA CYS A 142 9.16 -8.39 1.74
C CYS A 142 7.67 -8.34 2.03
N ASP A 143 6.86 -8.93 1.15
CA ASP A 143 5.48 -9.32 1.45
C ASP A 143 5.46 -10.83 1.70
N ILE A 144 5.34 -11.21 2.97
CA ILE A 144 5.35 -12.62 3.38
C ILE A 144 4.17 -13.39 2.79
N SER A 145 3.04 -12.74 2.53
CA SER A 145 1.84 -13.40 1.99
C SER A 145 1.97 -13.81 0.52
N THR A 146 2.76 -13.08 -0.27
CA THR A 146 2.96 -13.33 -1.72
C THR A 146 4.33 -13.90 -2.05
N GLY A 147 5.34 -13.66 -1.19
CA GLY A 147 6.73 -14.04 -1.43
C GLY A 147 7.53 -13.00 -2.22
N ASP A 148 6.98 -11.81 -2.46
CA ASP A 148 7.69 -10.70 -3.08
C ASP A 148 8.83 -10.22 -2.17
N PHE A 149 10.07 -10.17 -2.71
CA PHE A 149 11.24 -9.70 -1.97
C PHE A 149 12.11 -8.79 -2.83
N TYR A 150 12.31 -7.55 -2.37
CA TYR A 150 13.08 -6.51 -3.05
C TYR A 150 14.17 -5.97 -2.14
N SER A 151 15.30 -5.55 -2.72
CA SER A 151 16.37 -4.89 -1.97
C SER A 151 17.10 -3.85 -2.81
N ALA A 152 17.61 -2.80 -2.17
CA ALA A 152 18.42 -1.77 -2.79
C ALA A 152 19.40 -1.12 -1.79
N GLU A 153 20.35 -0.37 -2.32
CA GLU A 153 21.25 0.48 -1.54
C GLU A 153 21.04 1.96 -1.88
N ILE A 154 21.21 2.81 -0.87
CA ILE A 154 21.19 4.25 -1.00
C ILE A 154 22.58 4.78 -0.61
N LYS A 155 23.34 5.24 -1.62
CA LYS A 155 24.74 5.69 -1.47
C LYS A 155 25.01 7.07 -2.05
N GLU A 156 23.96 7.83 -2.37
CA GLU A 156 24.02 9.14 -3.01
C GLU A 156 23.92 10.29 -2.00
N GLU A 157 24.14 11.51 -2.43
CA GLU A 157 23.79 12.70 -1.63
C GLU A 157 22.29 12.72 -1.34
N ASN A 158 21.87 13.26 -0.18
CA ASN A 158 20.47 13.21 0.32
C ASN A 158 19.90 11.82 0.62
N ASN A 159 20.72 10.91 1.09
CA ASN A 159 20.35 9.51 1.38
C ASN A 159 19.09 9.37 2.24
N PHE A 160 18.88 10.25 3.22
CA PHE A 160 17.71 10.17 4.09
C PHE A 160 16.40 10.54 3.38
N GLU A 161 16.35 11.57 2.53
CA GLU A 161 15.15 11.90 1.76
C GLU A 161 14.84 10.77 0.75
N ARG A 162 15.86 10.16 0.14
CA ARG A 162 15.70 8.97 -0.70
C ARG A 162 15.12 7.78 0.07
N LEU A 163 15.54 7.59 1.32
CA LEU A 163 14.97 6.57 2.19
C LEU A 163 13.47 6.84 2.44
N LEU A 164 13.10 8.09 2.70
CA LEU A 164 11.69 8.46 2.88
C LEU A 164 10.85 8.21 1.61
N ASP A 165 11.41 8.46 0.44
CA ASP A 165 10.75 8.15 -0.84
C ASP A 165 10.52 6.64 -1.01
N GLU A 166 11.50 5.79 -0.65
CA GLU A 166 11.33 4.33 -0.70
C GLU A 166 10.32 3.82 0.35
N ILE A 167 10.30 4.39 1.56
CA ILE A 167 9.26 4.09 2.55
C ILE A 167 7.87 4.47 1.99
N SER A 168 7.75 5.64 1.37
CA SER A 168 6.51 6.07 0.73
C SER A 168 6.08 5.16 -0.42
N ARG A 169 7.05 4.68 -1.21
CA ARG A 169 6.84 3.80 -2.36
C ARG A 169 6.23 2.45 -1.96
N TYR A 170 6.80 1.80 -0.96
CA TYR A 170 6.32 0.51 -0.48
C TYR A 170 5.21 0.62 0.54
N SER A 171 5.11 1.74 1.27
CA SER A 171 4.15 1.95 2.35
C SER A 171 4.09 0.75 3.31
N PRO A 172 5.22 0.36 3.94
CA PRO A 172 5.29 -0.83 4.75
C PRO A 172 4.39 -0.71 5.98
N SER A 173 3.84 -1.84 6.43
CA SER A 173 3.08 -1.92 7.69
C SER A 173 3.99 -2.01 8.92
N GLU A 174 5.24 -2.41 8.69
CA GLU A 174 6.25 -2.56 9.74
C GLU A 174 7.64 -2.26 9.19
N ILE A 175 8.46 -1.58 9.99
CA ILE A 175 9.87 -1.32 9.73
C ILE A 175 10.70 -1.94 10.85
N ILE A 176 11.72 -2.71 10.49
CA ILE A 176 12.79 -3.13 11.38
C ILE A 176 14.06 -2.34 11.09
N ALA A 177 14.72 -1.87 12.11
CA ALA A 177 15.90 -1.02 11.99
C ALA A 177 17.05 -1.60 12.82
N ASN A 178 18.30 -1.39 12.36
CA ASN A 178 19.45 -1.66 13.22
C ASN A 178 19.57 -0.59 14.30
N GLU A 179 20.35 -0.87 15.35
CA GLU A 179 20.52 0.02 16.50
C GLU A 179 21.00 1.43 16.08
N MET A 180 21.91 1.51 15.10
CA MET A 180 22.45 2.80 14.63
C MET A 180 21.36 3.72 14.05
N LEU A 181 20.38 3.20 13.34
CA LEU A 181 19.24 4.00 12.87
C LEU A 181 18.28 4.31 13.99
N TYR A 182 17.98 3.34 14.85
CA TYR A 182 17.02 3.51 15.94
C TYR A 182 17.47 4.55 16.97
N ASP A 183 18.77 4.62 17.26
CA ASP A 183 19.39 5.60 18.18
C ASP A 183 19.47 7.02 17.57
N CYS A 184 19.33 7.15 16.24
CA CYS A 184 19.18 8.44 15.57
C CYS A 184 17.76 8.99 15.77
N GLY A 185 17.46 9.48 16.97
CA GLY A 185 16.12 9.91 17.38
C GLY A 185 15.47 10.91 16.41
N GLU A 186 16.25 11.80 15.77
CA GLU A 186 15.74 12.78 14.80
C GLU A 186 15.20 12.10 13.52
N GLU A 187 15.94 11.14 12.94
CA GLU A 187 15.54 10.43 11.74
C GLU A 187 14.33 9.52 12.01
N ILE A 188 14.35 8.77 13.10
CA ILE A 188 13.24 7.91 13.51
C ILE A 188 11.97 8.72 13.77
N ASN A 189 12.07 9.88 14.44
CA ASN A 189 10.92 10.75 14.68
C ASN A 189 10.36 11.27 13.37
N LYS A 190 11.19 11.69 12.41
CA LYS A 190 10.74 12.11 11.06
C LYS A 190 10.01 10.99 10.34
N ILE A 191 10.46 9.73 10.44
CA ILE A 191 9.75 8.59 9.85
C ILE A 191 8.39 8.40 10.53
N LYS A 192 8.33 8.40 11.87
CA LYS A 192 7.09 8.21 12.63
C LYS A 192 6.08 9.34 12.40
N GLU A 193 6.53 10.58 12.27
CA GLU A 193 5.66 11.74 12.00
C GLU A 193 5.06 11.72 10.59
N ARG A 194 5.82 11.24 9.60
CA ARG A 194 5.37 11.20 8.20
C ARG A 194 4.58 9.95 7.84
N PHE A 195 4.89 8.83 8.48
CA PHE A 195 4.31 7.53 8.19
C PHE A 195 3.70 6.91 9.44
N ASP A 196 2.48 6.45 9.31
CA ASP A 196 1.79 5.70 10.36
C ASP A 196 2.26 4.24 10.30
N VAL A 197 3.51 3.99 10.76
CA VAL A 197 4.17 2.70 10.65
C VAL A 197 4.76 2.26 11.98
N TYR A 198 4.64 0.98 12.28
CA TYR A 198 5.28 0.38 13.45
C TYR A 198 6.79 0.22 13.18
N ILE A 199 7.64 0.72 14.10
CA ILE A 199 9.10 0.64 13.97
C ILE A 199 9.67 -0.09 15.18
N SER A 200 10.43 -1.16 14.94
CA SER A 200 11.18 -1.90 15.96
C SER A 200 12.67 -1.92 15.65
N THR A 201 13.48 -2.12 16.68
CA THR A 201 14.91 -2.35 16.53
C THR A 201 15.20 -3.84 16.64
N GLU A 202 16.25 -4.27 15.95
CA GLU A 202 16.80 -5.60 16.02
C GLU A 202 18.32 -5.54 16.30
N ASP A 203 18.84 -6.59 16.91
CA ASP A 203 20.25 -6.67 17.28
C ASP A 203 21.16 -6.55 16.04
N GLU A 204 22.27 -5.82 16.17
CA GLU A 204 23.22 -5.56 15.08
C GLU A 204 23.80 -6.86 14.47
N GLU A 205 23.89 -7.94 15.26
CA GLU A 205 24.36 -9.25 14.81
C GLU A 205 23.49 -9.88 13.71
N LYS A 206 22.20 -9.48 13.62
CA LYS A 206 21.29 -9.94 12.57
C LYS A 206 21.57 -9.29 11.22
N PHE A 207 22.19 -8.13 11.21
CA PHE A 207 22.53 -7.36 10.01
C PHE A 207 23.93 -7.70 9.49
N SER A 208 24.23 -8.99 9.34
CA SER A 208 25.49 -9.50 8.81
C SER A 208 25.69 -9.08 7.34
N GLU A 209 26.93 -8.79 6.93
CA GLU A 209 27.31 -8.55 5.54
C GLU A 209 27.69 -9.87 4.80
N GLU A 210 27.42 -11.04 5.38
CA GLU A 210 27.70 -12.35 4.80
C GLU A 210 26.71 -12.71 3.69
N THR A 211 27.21 -13.26 2.58
CA THR A 211 26.43 -13.55 1.37
C THR A 211 26.18 -15.02 1.12
N GLU A 212 26.93 -15.92 1.75
CA GLU A 212 26.90 -17.36 1.45
C GLU A 212 25.53 -17.98 1.61
N GLU A 213 24.83 -17.68 2.72
CA GLU A 213 23.50 -18.21 3.01
C GLU A 213 22.46 -17.69 2.02
N ILE A 214 22.58 -16.42 1.62
CA ILE A 214 21.70 -15.80 0.62
C ILE A 214 21.85 -16.51 -0.73
N TYR A 215 23.06 -16.75 -1.20
CA TYR A 215 23.29 -17.45 -2.48
C TYR A 215 22.83 -18.90 -2.46
N MET A 216 22.88 -19.58 -1.31
CA MET A 216 22.43 -20.96 -1.18
C MET A 216 20.93 -21.10 -1.21
N GLN A 217 20.19 -20.13 -0.70
CA GLN A 217 18.74 -20.25 -0.47
C GLN A 217 17.90 -19.50 -1.48
N TYR A 218 18.40 -18.42 -2.11
CA TYR A 218 17.61 -17.52 -2.92
C TYR A 218 18.14 -17.35 -4.33
N ALA A 219 17.24 -17.31 -5.31
CA ALA A 219 17.56 -16.86 -6.65
C ALA A 219 17.71 -15.34 -6.67
N LEU A 220 18.88 -14.85 -7.03
CA LEU A 220 19.17 -13.42 -7.09
C LEU A 220 19.00 -12.90 -8.51
N SER A 221 18.20 -11.89 -8.69
CA SER A 221 18.04 -11.23 -9.98
C SER A 221 17.98 -9.72 -9.82
N ASP A 222 18.40 -9.00 -10.88
CA ASP A 222 18.06 -7.62 -11.02
C ASP A 222 16.57 -7.48 -11.42
N ASP A 223 16.11 -6.26 -11.49
CA ASP A 223 14.75 -5.92 -11.87
C ASP A 223 14.42 -6.16 -13.36
N LYS A 224 15.44 -6.48 -14.21
CA LYS A 224 15.28 -6.98 -15.59
C LYS A 224 15.27 -8.53 -15.66
N GLY A 225 15.45 -9.20 -14.52
CA GLY A 225 15.51 -10.66 -14.42
C GLY A 225 16.87 -11.25 -14.71
N ASN A 226 17.92 -10.42 -14.86
CA ASN A 226 19.30 -10.94 -15.03
C ASN A 226 19.82 -11.46 -13.69
N ILE A 227 20.55 -12.58 -13.74
CA ILE A 227 21.13 -13.20 -12.54
C ILE A 227 22.24 -12.31 -11.97
N ILE A 228 22.15 -11.97 -10.67
CA ILE A 228 23.19 -11.24 -9.94
C ILE A 228 24.17 -12.23 -9.34
N LYS A 229 25.47 -12.00 -9.59
CA LYS A 229 26.57 -12.84 -9.10
C LYS A 229 27.57 -12.08 -8.23
N ASP A 230 27.37 -10.78 -8.01
CA ASP A 230 28.31 -9.88 -7.34
C ASP A 230 27.62 -9.09 -6.21
N LEU A 231 26.89 -9.83 -5.38
CA LEU A 231 26.15 -9.27 -4.23
C LEU A 231 27.10 -8.65 -3.19
N GLU A 232 28.33 -9.13 -3.11
CA GLU A 232 29.40 -8.64 -2.23
C GLU A 232 29.75 -7.16 -2.47
N LYS A 233 29.42 -6.64 -3.66
CA LYS A 233 29.57 -5.21 -3.98
C LYS A 233 28.49 -4.32 -3.36
N ARG A 234 27.50 -4.94 -2.71
CA ARG A 234 26.32 -4.30 -2.15
C ARG A 234 26.12 -4.61 -0.66
N PRO A 235 27.13 -4.29 0.19
CA PRO A 235 27.15 -4.74 1.60
C PRO A 235 25.97 -4.22 2.41
N PHE A 236 25.46 -3.00 2.12
CA PHE A 236 24.31 -2.46 2.85
C PHE A 236 23.01 -3.17 2.50
N ALA A 237 22.82 -3.52 1.21
CA ALA A 237 21.68 -4.33 0.78
C ALA A 237 21.73 -5.73 1.43
N VAL A 238 22.94 -6.34 1.47
CA VAL A 238 23.17 -7.65 2.12
C VAL A 238 22.78 -7.60 3.59
N ALA A 239 23.26 -6.59 4.33
CA ALA A 239 22.94 -6.45 5.73
C ALA A 239 21.42 -6.28 5.96
N ALA A 240 20.75 -5.46 5.16
CA ALA A 240 19.29 -5.30 5.25
C ALA A 240 18.54 -6.61 4.90
N ILE A 241 18.99 -7.38 3.90
CA ILE A 241 18.44 -8.69 3.53
C ILE A 241 18.57 -9.66 4.71
N ASN A 242 19.77 -9.80 5.29
CA ASN A 242 20.02 -10.71 6.41
C ASN A 242 19.19 -10.33 7.63
N GLY A 243 19.10 -9.03 7.97
CA GLY A 243 18.26 -8.54 9.05
C GLY A 243 16.80 -8.93 8.86
N LEU A 244 16.26 -8.77 7.62
CA LEU A 244 14.90 -9.14 7.30
C LEU A 244 14.66 -10.65 7.35
N ILE A 245 15.56 -11.45 6.77
CA ILE A 245 15.46 -12.93 6.78
C ILE A 245 15.45 -13.44 8.22
N LYS A 246 16.42 -13.02 9.04
CA LYS A 246 16.48 -13.43 10.47
C LYS A 246 15.24 -13.03 11.24
N TYR A 247 14.72 -11.84 11.02
CA TYR A 247 13.46 -11.42 11.65
C TYR A 247 12.28 -12.29 11.23
N ILE A 248 12.16 -12.61 9.94
CA ILE A 248 11.10 -13.49 9.44
C ILE A 248 11.26 -14.91 10.04
N GLU A 249 12.46 -15.47 10.11
CA GLU A 249 12.72 -16.77 10.72
C GLU A 249 12.37 -16.78 12.22
N ASP A 250 12.75 -15.73 12.95
CA ASP A 250 12.46 -15.59 14.38
C ASP A 250 10.98 -15.46 14.67
N THR A 251 10.23 -14.77 13.81
CA THR A 251 8.80 -14.57 13.99
C THR A 251 7.97 -15.74 13.48
N GLN A 252 8.33 -16.34 12.36
CA GLN A 252 7.55 -17.41 11.74
C GLN A 252 7.95 -18.82 12.20
N LYS A 253 9.16 -18.99 12.79
CA LYS A 253 9.69 -20.29 13.27
C LYS A 253 9.76 -21.38 12.21
N THR A 254 9.54 -21.06 10.94
CA THR A 254 9.56 -21.97 9.80
C THR A 254 10.26 -21.31 8.62
N LYS A 255 10.91 -22.12 7.77
CA LYS A 255 11.44 -21.61 6.51
C LYS A 255 10.34 -21.40 5.49
N LEU A 256 10.34 -20.25 4.85
CA LEU A 256 9.33 -19.84 3.89
C LEU A 256 9.81 -20.11 2.46
N GLU A 257 9.56 -21.30 1.93
CA GLU A 257 10.06 -21.73 0.62
C GLU A 257 9.47 -20.94 -0.58
N HIS A 258 8.35 -20.25 -0.39
CA HIS A 258 7.77 -19.39 -1.42
C HIS A 258 8.53 -18.06 -1.55
N ILE A 259 9.29 -17.64 -0.54
CA ILE A 259 10.28 -16.58 -0.66
C ILE A 259 11.55 -17.22 -1.21
N ASN A 260 11.61 -17.38 -2.53
CA ASN A 260 12.68 -18.09 -3.20
C ASN A 260 13.52 -17.21 -4.13
N LYS A 261 13.11 -15.97 -4.31
CA LYS A 261 13.74 -15.00 -5.20
C LYS A 261 13.88 -13.64 -4.52
N ILE A 262 15.06 -13.04 -4.60
CA ILE A 262 15.31 -11.66 -4.19
C ILE A 262 15.60 -10.83 -5.42
N THR A 263 14.84 -9.76 -5.62
CA THR A 263 15.04 -8.79 -6.70
C THR A 263 15.81 -7.59 -6.19
N ILE A 264 17.01 -7.40 -6.68
CA ILE A 264 17.88 -6.27 -6.31
C ILE A 264 17.75 -5.21 -7.39
N TYR A 265 17.23 -4.05 -7.04
CA TYR A 265 16.99 -2.98 -7.98
C TYR A 265 17.88 -1.77 -7.73
N THR A 266 18.01 -0.95 -8.77
CA THR A 266 18.64 0.36 -8.67
C THR A 266 17.53 1.42 -8.60
N ILE A 267 17.61 2.32 -7.63
CA ILE A 267 16.56 3.32 -7.38
C ILE A 267 16.28 4.18 -8.61
N THR A 268 17.28 4.43 -9.44
CA THR A 268 17.19 5.25 -10.66
C THR A 268 16.54 4.56 -11.87
N LYS A 269 16.13 3.29 -11.76
CA LYS A 269 15.50 2.56 -12.89
C LYS A 269 14.09 3.02 -13.20
N TYR A 270 13.35 3.42 -12.19
CA TYR A 270 11.98 3.89 -12.33
C TYR A 270 11.94 5.42 -12.28
N MET A 271 10.89 6.00 -12.87
CA MET A 271 10.62 7.42 -12.71
C MET A 271 10.47 7.73 -11.23
N SER A 272 11.30 8.61 -10.71
CA SER A 272 11.26 8.99 -9.30
C SER A 272 10.04 9.85 -9.01
N LEU A 273 9.27 9.43 -8.03
CA LEU A 273 8.14 10.16 -7.47
C LEU A 273 8.42 10.36 -5.99
N ASP A 274 8.71 11.59 -5.60
CA ASP A 274 8.87 11.92 -4.19
C ASP A 274 7.54 11.79 -3.42
N ILE A 275 7.61 11.79 -2.12
CA ILE A 275 6.43 11.70 -1.26
C ILE A 275 5.38 12.78 -1.58
N ASN A 276 5.84 13.99 -1.95
CA ASN A 276 4.96 15.11 -2.27
C ASN A 276 4.26 14.89 -3.61
N ALA A 277 4.96 14.37 -4.64
CA ALA A 277 4.35 14.04 -5.93
C ALA A 277 3.28 12.94 -5.77
N ARG A 278 3.58 11.86 -5.04
CA ARG A 278 2.61 10.78 -4.76
C ARG A 278 1.36 11.30 -4.08
N ARG A 279 1.53 12.15 -3.07
CA ARG A 279 0.45 12.76 -2.28
C ARG A 279 -0.34 13.78 -3.10
N ASN A 280 0.32 14.73 -3.76
CA ASN A 280 -0.31 15.83 -4.49
C ASN A 280 -1.06 15.37 -5.74
N LEU A 281 -0.59 14.30 -6.40
CA LEU A 281 -1.24 13.68 -7.56
C LEU A 281 -2.32 12.67 -7.15
N GLU A 282 -2.48 12.38 -5.87
CA GLU A 282 -3.45 11.41 -5.33
C GLU A 282 -3.43 10.09 -6.13
N LEU A 283 -2.26 9.46 -6.22
CA LEU A 283 -2.06 8.30 -7.09
C LEU A 283 -2.84 7.08 -6.64
N THR A 284 -2.73 6.70 -5.36
CA THR A 284 -3.32 5.48 -4.80
C THR A 284 -4.31 5.75 -3.67
N GLU A 285 -4.15 6.87 -2.96
CA GLU A 285 -4.96 7.28 -1.81
C GLU A 285 -5.15 8.78 -1.81
N LYS A 286 -6.31 9.28 -1.35
CA LYS A 286 -6.56 10.71 -1.16
C LYS A 286 -5.81 11.27 0.03
N MET A 287 -5.39 12.53 -0.09
CA MET A 287 -4.75 13.26 1.01
C MET A 287 -5.63 13.35 2.27
N ARG A 288 -6.94 13.57 2.10
CA ARG A 288 -7.84 13.96 3.18
C ARG A 288 -8.32 12.79 4.03
N ASP A 289 -8.69 11.69 3.41
CA ASP A 289 -9.39 10.56 4.05
C ASP A 289 -8.78 9.19 3.73
N LYS A 290 -7.61 9.17 3.10
CA LYS A 290 -6.90 7.96 2.66
C LYS A 290 -7.78 7.01 1.81
N SER A 291 -8.91 7.49 1.29
CA SER A 291 -9.82 6.68 0.47
C SER A 291 -9.29 6.47 -0.94
N LYS A 292 -9.59 5.31 -1.54
CA LYS A 292 -9.26 4.99 -2.94
C LYS A 292 -10.08 5.77 -3.95
N LYS A 293 -11.37 6.06 -3.65
CA LYS A 293 -12.30 6.74 -4.59
C LYS A 293 -11.83 8.17 -4.85
N GLY A 294 -11.59 8.51 -6.12
CA GLY A 294 -11.10 9.82 -6.55
C GLY A 294 -9.59 9.89 -6.72
N THR A 295 -8.90 8.76 -6.82
CA THR A 295 -7.46 8.64 -7.10
C THR A 295 -7.23 8.14 -8.53
N LEU A 296 -5.97 8.18 -9.02
CA LEU A 296 -5.61 7.57 -10.30
C LEU A 296 -5.87 6.06 -10.30
N LEU A 297 -5.51 5.37 -9.23
CA LEU A 297 -5.79 3.94 -9.05
C LEU A 297 -7.29 3.63 -9.18
N TRP A 298 -8.16 4.46 -8.62
CA TRP A 298 -9.60 4.26 -8.75
C TRP A 298 -10.08 4.39 -10.20
N VAL A 299 -9.44 5.23 -11.01
CA VAL A 299 -9.76 5.35 -12.44
C VAL A 299 -9.36 4.10 -13.19
N LEU A 300 -8.12 3.64 -12.98
CA LEU A 300 -7.48 2.58 -13.76
C LEU A 300 -7.84 1.17 -13.30
N ASP A 301 -8.34 0.96 -12.07
CA ASP A 301 -8.62 -0.37 -11.53
C ASP A 301 -9.97 -0.92 -12.01
N LYS A 302 -9.89 -1.75 -13.05
CA LYS A 302 -10.92 -2.66 -13.54
C LYS A 302 -10.46 -4.12 -13.45
N THR A 303 -9.41 -4.38 -12.66
CA THR A 303 -8.85 -5.72 -12.51
C THR A 303 -9.86 -6.69 -11.90
N ALA A 304 -9.90 -7.89 -12.44
CA ALA A 304 -10.78 -8.97 -12.02
C ALA A 304 -10.21 -9.78 -10.84
N THR A 305 -8.87 -9.82 -10.72
CA THR A 305 -8.15 -10.59 -9.70
C THR A 305 -7.50 -9.70 -8.64
N SER A 306 -7.31 -10.23 -7.44
CA SER A 306 -6.59 -9.55 -6.36
C SER A 306 -5.12 -9.31 -6.72
N MET A 307 -4.50 -10.31 -7.39
CA MET A 307 -3.12 -10.26 -7.88
C MET A 307 -2.93 -9.14 -8.90
N GLY A 308 -3.83 -9.03 -9.89
CA GLY A 308 -3.82 -7.92 -10.87
C GLY A 308 -3.98 -6.57 -10.20
N GLY A 309 -4.83 -6.46 -9.17
CA GLY A 309 -4.99 -5.22 -8.40
C GLY A 309 -3.72 -4.79 -7.66
N ARG A 310 -2.96 -5.74 -7.08
CA ARG A 310 -1.65 -5.47 -6.45
C ARG A 310 -0.63 -5.02 -7.49
N LEU A 311 -0.55 -5.72 -8.62
CA LEU A 311 0.37 -5.38 -9.69
C LEU A 311 0.07 -4.00 -10.29
N LEU A 312 -1.21 -3.65 -10.49
CA LEU A 312 -1.63 -2.32 -10.96
C LEU A 312 -1.17 -1.21 -10.00
N ARG A 313 -1.39 -1.39 -8.70
CA ARG A 313 -0.92 -0.44 -7.67
C ARG A 313 0.59 -0.25 -7.77
N ARG A 314 1.32 -1.34 -7.96
CA ARG A 314 2.77 -1.31 -8.13
C ARG A 314 3.20 -0.60 -9.41
N TRP A 315 2.56 -0.85 -10.55
CA TRP A 315 2.89 -0.16 -11.80
C TRP A 315 2.65 1.35 -11.72
N ILE A 316 1.62 1.79 -11.00
CA ILE A 316 1.38 3.21 -10.73
C ILE A 316 2.48 3.81 -9.82
N SER A 317 2.95 3.04 -8.86
CA SER A 317 4.02 3.47 -7.94
C SER A 317 5.40 3.47 -8.59
N ASP A 318 5.63 2.64 -9.61
CA ASP A 318 6.90 2.39 -10.27
C ASP A 318 6.79 2.61 -11.79
N PRO A 319 6.56 3.88 -12.27
CA PRO A 319 6.50 4.15 -13.70
C PRO A 319 7.84 3.90 -14.37
N LEU A 320 7.81 3.35 -15.59
CA LEU A 320 9.01 2.96 -16.33
C LEU A 320 9.72 4.18 -16.93
N ILE A 321 11.04 4.04 -17.11
CA ILE A 321 11.86 4.97 -17.91
C ILE A 321 12.29 4.32 -19.23
N ASP A 322 12.36 2.99 -19.29
CA ASP A 322 12.75 2.25 -20.49
C ASP A 322 11.66 2.32 -21.57
N VAL A 323 11.92 3.09 -22.63
CA VAL A 323 11.01 3.31 -23.76
C VAL A 323 10.53 2.00 -24.38
N LYS A 324 11.41 1.00 -24.48
CA LYS A 324 11.08 -0.30 -25.06
C LYS A 324 10.08 -1.06 -24.19
N GLU A 325 10.28 -1.07 -22.88
CA GLU A 325 9.35 -1.74 -21.96
C GLU A 325 7.99 -1.02 -21.94
N ILE A 326 7.96 0.32 -22.00
CA ILE A 326 6.73 1.12 -22.09
C ILE A 326 5.96 0.75 -23.37
N ASN A 327 6.62 0.80 -24.53
CA ASN A 327 5.99 0.53 -25.82
C ASN A 327 5.49 -0.93 -25.91
N ASN A 328 6.21 -1.90 -25.32
CA ASN A 328 5.74 -3.28 -25.22
C ASN A 328 4.42 -3.40 -24.46
N ARG A 329 4.23 -2.63 -23.38
CA ARG A 329 2.95 -2.59 -22.66
C ARG A 329 1.86 -1.92 -23.49
N LEU A 330 2.17 -0.78 -24.11
CA LEU A 330 1.24 -0.03 -24.96
C LEU A 330 0.72 -0.88 -26.15
N GLU A 331 1.59 -1.64 -26.81
CA GLU A 331 1.22 -2.56 -27.88
C GLU A 331 0.28 -3.68 -27.37
N ALA A 332 0.54 -4.23 -26.20
CA ALA A 332 -0.33 -5.24 -25.60
C ALA A 332 -1.71 -4.66 -25.23
N VAL A 333 -1.75 -3.47 -24.66
CA VAL A 333 -3.01 -2.75 -24.37
C VAL A 333 -3.77 -2.45 -25.65
N LYS A 334 -3.07 -2.05 -26.73
CA LYS A 334 -3.68 -1.82 -28.05
C LYS A 334 -4.34 -3.07 -28.59
N GLU A 335 -3.65 -4.21 -28.52
CA GLU A 335 -4.18 -5.49 -29.01
C GLU A 335 -5.48 -5.86 -28.29
N PHE A 336 -5.54 -5.70 -26.96
CA PHE A 336 -6.77 -5.92 -26.18
C PHE A 336 -7.85 -4.85 -26.40
N LYS A 337 -7.47 -3.61 -26.72
CA LYS A 337 -8.45 -2.56 -27.03
C LYS A 337 -9.10 -2.82 -28.40
N ASP A 338 -8.30 -3.22 -29.39
CA ASP A 338 -8.76 -3.46 -30.75
C ASP A 338 -9.62 -4.75 -30.87
N ASP A 339 -9.40 -5.76 -30.00
CA ASP A 339 -10.18 -7.00 -29.92
C ASP A 339 -11.07 -7.03 -28.67
N ILE A 340 -12.27 -6.45 -28.81
CA ILE A 340 -13.25 -6.36 -27.72
C ILE A 340 -13.74 -7.75 -27.27
N ILE A 341 -13.84 -8.71 -28.19
CA ILE A 341 -14.32 -10.07 -27.90
C ILE A 341 -13.29 -10.78 -27.04
N LEU A 342 -12.04 -10.83 -27.49
CA LEU A 342 -10.93 -11.42 -26.74
C LEU A 342 -10.81 -10.82 -25.32
N ARG A 343 -10.87 -9.49 -25.22
CA ARG A 343 -10.82 -8.80 -23.93
C ARG A 343 -11.98 -9.21 -23.02
N GLY A 344 -13.20 -9.30 -23.57
CA GLY A 344 -14.40 -9.69 -22.82
C GLY A 344 -14.35 -11.12 -22.29
N GLU A 345 -13.95 -12.07 -23.13
CA GLU A 345 -13.77 -13.49 -22.78
C GLU A 345 -12.67 -13.65 -21.73
N LEU A 346 -11.52 -13.01 -21.93
CA LEU A 346 -10.40 -13.05 -21.00
C LEU A 346 -10.79 -12.47 -19.63
N SER A 347 -11.44 -11.30 -19.60
CA SER A 347 -11.92 -10.70 -18.36
C SER A 347 -12.92 -11.59 -17.62
N SER A 348 -13.76 -12.35 -18.35
CA SER A 348 -14.69 -13.30 -17.76
C SER A 348 -13.98 -14.50 -17.14
N SER A 349 -12.99 -15.06 -17.84
CA SER A 349 -12.22 -16.21 -17.36
C SER A 349 -11.35 -15.82 -16.14
N LEU A 350 -10.76 -14.61 -16.13
CA LEU A 350 -9.99 -14.08 -15.02
C LEU A 350 -10.81 -13.93 -13.72
N LYS A 351 -12.11 -13.66 -13.79
CA LYS A 351 -12.98 -13.61 -12.57
C LYS A 351 -13.08 -14.95 -11.86
N GLY A 352 -12.81 -16.06 -12.56
CA GLY A 352 -12.80 -17.40 -11.98
C GLY A 352 -11.46 -17.80 -11.36
N VAL A 353 -10.44 -16.95 -11.42
CA VAL A 353 -9.09 -17.20 -10.88
C VAL A 353 -8.97 -16.58 -9.49
N TYR A 354 -8.77 -17.44 -8.49
CA TYR A 354 -8.50 -17.02 -7.11
C TYR A 354 -7.06 -16.50 -6.96
N ASP A 355 -6.74 -16.02 -5.77
CA ASP A 355 -5.42 -15.46 -5.44
C ASP A 355 -4.34 -16.55 -5.33
N ILE A 356 -3.77 -16.95 -6.47
CA ILE A 356 -2.74 -18.00 -6.54
C ILE A 356 -1.49 -17.60 -5.76
N GLU A 357 -1.11 -16.33 -5.73
CA GLU A 357 0.07 -15.85 -4.97
C GLU A 357 -0.11 -16.14 -3.47
N ARG A 358 -1.22 -15.71 -2.88
CA ARG A 358 -1.50 -15.94 -1.45
C ARG A 358 -1.81 -17.40 -1.14
N LEU A 359 -2.38 -18.15 -2.09
CA LEU A 359 -2.54 -19.60 -1.95
C LEU A 359 -1.19 -20.31 -1.90
N ALA A 360 -0.24 -19.92 -2.75
CA ALA A 360 1.13 -20.44 -2.71
C ALA A 360 1.82 -20.13 -1.37
N GLY A 361 1.64 -18.93 -0.83
CA GLY A 361 2.09 -18.58 0.52
C GLY A 361 1.52 -19.51 1.59
N LYS A 362 0.20 -19.69 1.65
CA LYS A 362 -0.48 -20.59 2.61
C LYS A 362 0.00 -22.04 2.49
N ILE A 363 0.22 -22.53 1.27
CA ILE A 363 0.72 -23.88 1.02
C ILE A 363 2.14 -24.02 1.58
N SER A 364 3.00 -23.03 1.34
CA SER A 364 4.37 -23.00 1.86
C SER A 364 4.41 -23.01 3.38
N TYR A 365 3.55 -22.19 4.01
CA TYR A 365 3.39 -22.16 5.47
C TYR A 365 2.87 -23.49 6.08
N GLY A 366 2.21 -24.31 5.27
CA GLY A 366 1.48 -25.48 5.77
C GLY A 366 0.14 -25.12 6.42
N SER A 367 -0.35 -23.89 6.30
CA SER A 367 -1.67 -23.45 6.82
C SER A 367 -2.82 -23.63 5.83
N ALA A 368 -2.53 -23.96 4.56
CA ALA A 368 -3.55 -24.22 3.55
C ALA A 368 -4.42 -25.41 3.95
N ASN A 369 -5.72 -25.24 3.88
CA ASN A 369 -6.72 -26.27 4.12
C ASN A 369 -7.26 -26.86 2.79
N ALA A 370 -8.19 -27.83 2.89
CA ALA A 370 -8.74 -28.49 1.70
C ALA A 370 -9.54 -27.55 0.79
N ARG A 371 -10.17 -26.49 1.34
CA ARG A 371 -10.87 -25.45 0.54
C ARG A 371 -9.90 -24.57 -0.22
N ASP A 372 -8.75 -24.25 0.40
CA ASP A 372 -7.69 -23.50 -0.29
C ASP A 372 -7.16 -24.28 -1.50
N LEU A 373 -6.98 -25.61 -1.38
CA LEU A 373 -6.60 -26.45 -2.53
C LEU A 373 -7.70 -26.50 -3.59
N ASN A 374 -8.99 -26.56 -3.23
CA ASN A 374 -10.07 -26.46 -4.20
C ASN A 374 -10.13 -25.11 -4.90
N SER A 375 -9.78 -24.01 -4.23
CA SER A 375 -9.65 -22.68 -4.85
C SER A 375 -8.50 -22.69 -5.87
N LEU A 376 -7.39 -23.35 -5.55
CA LEU A 376 -6.28 -23.54 -6.50
C LEU A 376 -6.71 -24.42 -7.69
N LYS A 377 -7.43 -25.54 -7.47
CA LYS A 377 -8.01 -26.38 -8.53
C LYS A 377 -8.90 -25.54 -9.46
N SER A 378 -9.78 -24.74 -8.89
CA SER A 378 -10.70 -23.89 -9.67
C SER A 378 -9.92 -22.88 -10.53
N SER A 379 -8.86 -22.30 -9.98
CA SER A 379 -7.98 -21.39 -10.70
C SER A 379 -7.25 -22.09 -11.84
N ALA A 380 -6.63 -23.25 -11.56
CA ALA A 380 -5.91 -24.06 -12.55
C ALA A 380 -6.83 -24.51 -13.70
N SER A 381 -8.11 -24.78 -13.44
CA SER A 381 -9.09 -25.17 -14.48
C SER A 381 -9.31 -24.06 -15.53
N LYS A 382 -9.01 -22.79 -15.20
CA LYS A 382 -9.16 -21.64 -16.12
C LYS A 382 -7.91 -21.34 -16.95
N LEU A 383 -6.75 -21.77 -16.49
CA LEU A 383 -5.47 -21.43 -17.14
C LEU A 383 -5.34 -21.97 -18.57
N PRO A 384 -5.79 -23.21 -18.93
CA PRO A 384 -5.75 -23.70 -20.30
C PRO A 384 -6.58 -22.82 -21.26
N GLU A 385 -7.78 -22.40 -20.84
CA GLU A 385 -8.65 -21.51 -21.62
C GLU A 385 -7.98 -20.15 -21.84
N ILE A 386 -7.45 -19.53 -20.76
CA ILE A 386 -6.72 -18.26 -20.82
C ILE A 386 -5.50 -18.38 -21.76
N LYS A 387 -4.74 -19.47 -21.65
CA LYS A 387 -3.59 -19.69 -22.52
C LYS A 387 -3.97 -19.82 -23.99
N ASN A 388 -5.03 -20.55 -24.30
CA ASN A 388 -5.52 -20.73 -25.66
C ASN A 388 -5.97 -19.40 -26.29
N MET A 389 -6.57 -18.50 -25.54
CA MET A 389 -6.94 -17.15 -26.01
C MET A 389 -5.73 -16.35 -26.48
N LEU A 390 -4.55 -16.58 -25.91
CA LEU A 390 -3.30 -15.89 -26.24
C LEU A 390 -2.51 -16.57 -27.37
N ALA A 391 -2.96 -17.72 -27.89
CA ALA A 391 -2.20 -18.51 -28.89
C ALA A 391 -1.86 -17.71 -30.16
N ASN A 392 -2.70 -16.75 -30.54
CA ASN A 392 -2.52 -15.90 -31.72
C ASN A 392 -2.05 -14.47 -31.37
N ALA A 393 -1.57 -14.22 -30.15
CA ALA A 393 -1.10 -12.91 -29.73
C ALA A 393 0.04 -12.38 -30.62
N LYS A 394 -0.04 -11.10 -30.98
CA LYS A 394 0.92 -10.44 -31.88
C LYS A 394 1.98 -9.66 -31.10
N SER A 395 1.59 -8.97 -30.02
CA SER A 395 2.52 -8.17 -29.22
C SER A 395 3.56 -9.05 -28.54
N GLY A 396 4.80 -8.53 -28.43
CA GLY A 396 5.90 -9.25 -27.81
C GLY A 396 5.62 -9.58 -26.35
N MET A 397 4.94 -8.68 -25.62
CA MET A 397 4.60 -8.89 -24.20
C MET A 397 3.58 -10.02 -24.05
N LEU A 398 2.52 -10.06 -24.84
CA LEU A 398 1.51 -11.12 -24.75
C LEU A 398 2.07 -12.49 -25.14
N ARG A 399 2.98 -12.56 -26.11
CA ARG A 399 3.70 -13.80 -26.44
C ARG A 399 4.54 -14.30 -25.27
N LYS A 400 5.29 -13.40 -24.62
CA LYS A 400 6.05 -13.75 -23.44
C LYS A 400 5.15 -14.27 -22.31
N ILE A 401 4.01 -13.63 -22.09
CA ILE A 401 3.03 -14.10 -21.10
C ILE A 401 2.48 -15.48 -21.47
N TYR A 402 2.19 -15.72 -22.76
CA TYR A 402 1.78 -17.05 -23.26
C TYR A 402 2.83 -18.13 -22.95
N ASP A 403 4.11 -17.85 -23.18
CA ASP A 403 5.20 -18.79 -22.92
C ASP A 403 5.40 -19.03 -21.41
N ASP A 404 5.23 -17.97 -20.60
CA ASP A 404 5.42 -18.01 -19.15
C ASP A 404 4.25 -18.65 -18.40
N LEU A 405 3.04 -18.65 -18.98
CA LEU A 405 1.84 -19.21 -18.37
C LEU A 405 1.87 -20.74 -18.40
N ASP A 406 2.09 -21.36 -17.24
CA ASP A 406 1.94 -22.81 -17.03
C ASP A 406 0.47 -23.13 -16.68
N THR A 407 -0.13 -24.13 -17.35
CA THR A 407 -1.55 -24.49 -17.15
C THR A 407 -1.81 -25.25 -15.87
N LEU A 408 -0.77 -25.78 -15.21
CA LEU A 408 -0.83 -26.51 -13.94
C LEU A 408 -1.78 -27.72 -13.99
N ASP A 409 -1.89 -28.39 -15.14
CA ASP A 409 -2.81 -29.51 -15.38
C ASP A 409 -2.56 -30.70 -14.44
N ASP A 410 -1.30 -30.99 -14.13
CA ASP A 410 -0.89 -32.03 -13.17
C ASP A 410 -1.40 -31.73 -11.74
N ILE A 411 -1.30 -30.49 -11.31
CA ILE A 411 -1.78 -30.01 -10.00
C ILE A 411 -3.32 -30.07 -9.98
N PHE A 412 -3.97 -29.61 -11.05
CA PHE A 412 -5.42 -29.72 -11.20
C PHE A 412 -5.89 -31.16 -11.05
N GLN A 413 -5.28 -32.10 -11.81
CA GLN A 413 -5.65 -33.52 -11.77
C GLN A 413 -5.40 -34.17 -10.40
N LEU A 414 -4.29 -33.82 -9.73
CA LEU A 414 -3.97 -34.29 -8.40
C LEU A 414 -5.05 -33.90 -7.39
N ILE A 415 -5.39 -32.61 -7.35
CA ILE A 415 -6.37 -32.08 -6.39
C ILE A 415 -7.77 -32.62 -6.72
N ASP A 416 -8.13 -32.68 -8.00
CA ASP A 416 -9.45 -33.17 -8.45
C ASP A 416 -9.67 -34.65 -8.12
N LYS A 417 -8.63 -35.45 -8.23
CA LYS A 417 -8.67 -36.86 -7.81
C LYS A 417 -8.74 -37.07 -6.28
N ALA A 418 -8.05 -36.19 -5.55
CA ALA A 418 -7.77 -36.43 -4.15
C ALA A 418 -8.78 -35.79 -3.20
N ILE A 419 -9.20 -34.54 -3.47
CA ILE A 419 -9.95 -33.69 -2.53
C ILE A 419 -11.43 -33.68 -2.90
N VAL A 420 -12.31 -33.85 -1.91
CA VAL A 420 -13.76 -33.73 -2.10
C VAL A 420 -14.14 -32.31 -2.53
N ASP A 421 -15.24 -32.14 -3.25
CA ASP A 421 -15.61 -30.84 -3.81
C ASP A 421 -16.05 -29.83 -2.72
N GLU A 422 -16.67 -30.30 -1.64
CA GLU A 422 -17.10 -29.49 -0.49
C GLU A 422 -16.45 -30.00 0.81
N PRO A 423 -15.17 -29.74 1.04
CA PRO A 423 -14.49 -30.18 2.25
C PRO A 423 -14.89 -29.35 3.47
N PRO A 424 -14.81 -29.94 4.69
CA PRO A 424 -14.96 -29.19 5.94
C PRO A 424 -13.88 -28.10 6.06
N ILE A 425 -14.07 -27.16 7.00
CA ILE A 425 -13.10 -26.09 7.23
C ILE A 425 -11.84 -26.64 7.90
N LEU A 426 -12.03 -27.48 8.91
CA LEU A 426 -10.93 -28.05 9.68
C LEU A 426 -10.50 -29.40 9.09
N ILE A 427 -9.22 -29.52 8.79
CA ILE A 427 -8.61 -30.77 8.26
C ILE A 427 -8.77 -31.93 9.26
N THR A 428 -8.82 -31.62 10.55
CA THR A 428 -8.95 -32.60 11.65
C THR A 428 -10.36 -33.18 11.81
N GLU A 429 -11.36 -32.68 11.07
CA GLU A 429 -12.72 -33.23 11.09
C GLU A 429 -12.85 -34.47 10.20
N GLY A 430 -11.90 -34.72 9.30
CA GLY A 430 -11.98 -35.81 8.30
C GLY A 430 -12.95 -35.49 7.17
N GLY A 431 -13.15 -36.48 6.27
CA GLY A 431 -14.04 -36.32 5.12
C GLY A 431 -13.48 -35.41 4.02
N ILE A 432 -12.16 -35.32 3.92
CA ILE A 432 -11.47 -34.44 2.98
C ILE A 432 -10.96 -35.15 1.72
N ILE A 433 -10.72 -36.45 1.79
CA ILE A 433 -10.19 -37.25 0.68
C ILE A 433 -11.33 -37.97 -0.06
N LYS A 434 -11.33 -37.89 -1.42
CA LYS A 434 -12.31 -38.61 -2.26
C LYS A 434 -12.16 -40.12 -2.17
N MET A 435 -13.28 -40.83 -2.31
CA MET A 435 -13.27 -42.27 -2.56
C MET A 435 -12.57 -42.58 -3.88
N GLY A 436 -11.74 -43.60 -3.90
CA GLY A 436 -10.94 -43.97 -5.07
C GLY A 436 -9.52 -43.39 -5.12
N TYR A 437 -9.17 -42.55 -4.13
CA TYR A 437 -7.81 -41.99 -4.04
C TYR A 437 -6.83 -42.93 -3.33
N SER A 438 -7.23 -43.50 -2.22
CA SER A 438 -6.40 -44.43 -1.41
C SER A 438 -7.19 -45.66 -1.02
N PRO A 439 -6.75 -46.86 -1.44
CA PRO A 439 -7.44 -48.13 -1.09
C PRO A 439 -7.60 -48.34 0.41
N GLU A 440 -6.59 -47.93 1.20
CA GLU A 440 -6.62 -48.08 2.66
C GLU A 440 -7.69 -47.18 3.31
N ILE A 441 -7.82 -45.93 2.84
CA ILE A 441 -8.87 -45.01 3.30
C ILE A 441 -10.24 -45.49 2.86
N ASP A 442 -10.36 -46.02 1.64
CA ASP A 442 -11.62 -46.51 1.07
C ASP A 442 -12.16 -47.75 1.83
N GLU A 443 -11.27 -48.68 2.17
CA GLU A 443 -11.63 -49.88 2.97
C GLU A 443 -12.19 -49.47 4.34
N LEU A 444 -11.53 -48.54 5.02
CA LEU A 444 -11.98 -48.04 6.32
C LEU A 444 -13.28 -47.23 6.24
N LYS A 445 -13.44 -46.40 5.20
CA LYS A 445 -14.71 -45.68 4.96
C LYS A 445 -15.86 -46.60 4.67
N THR A 446 -15.63 -47.66 3.91
CA THR A 446 -16.64 -48.72 3.63
C THR A 446 -17.02 -49.40 4.93
N ALA A 447 -16.04 -49.79 5.74
CA ALA A 447 -16.31 -50.40 7.04
C ALA A 447 -17.10 -49.48 7.99
N MET A 448 -16.86 -48.15 7.93
CA MET A 448 -17.67 -47.20 8.73
C MET A 448 -19.10 -47.09 8.21
N ILE A 449 -19.33 -47.09 6.90
CA ILE A 449 -20.66 -47.03 6.28
C ILE A 449 -21.43 -48.30 6.63
N ASP A 450 -20.78 -49.45 6.48
CA ASP A 450 -21.34 -50.74 6.83
C ASP A 450 -21.70 -50.83 8.32
N GLY A 451 -20.80 -50.32 9.20
CA GLY A 451 -21.05 -50.22 10.64
C GLY A 451 -22.23 -49.31 11.01
N LYS A 452 -22.39 -48.16 10.36
CA LYS A 452 -23.57 -47.30 10.53
C LYS A 452 -24.86 -47.97 10.04
N THR A 453 -24.80 -48.66 8.91
CA THR A 453 -25.96 -49.44 8.40
C THR A 453 -26.33 -50.51 9.36
N TRP A 454 -25.36 -51.19 9.96
CA TRP A 454 -25.59 -52.23 10.97
C TRP A 454 -26.20 -51.67 12.27
N LEU A 455 -25.80 -50.46 12.72
CA LEU A 455 -26.45 -49.78 13.85
C LEU A 455 -27.94 -49.52 13.60
N VAL A 456 -28.32 -49.13 12.37
CA VAL A 456 -29.73 -48.97 11.99
C VAL A 456 -30.47 -50.32 12.01
N GLN A 457 -29.84 -51.39 11.51
CA GLN A 457 -30.37 -52.74 11.55
C GLN A 457 -30.50 -53.27 12.99
N LEU A 458 -29.51 -52.99 13.85
CA LEU A 458 -29.57 -53.30 15.28
C LEU A 458 -30.75 -52.61 15.96
N GLU A 459 -30.95 -51.32 15.69
CA GLU A 459 -32.11 -50.60 16.23
C GLU A 459 -33.43 -51.23 15.79
N ALA A 460 -33.56 -51.60 14.52
CA ALA A 460 -34.77 -52.23 14.01
C ALA A 460 -35.00 -53.64 14.66
N ARG A 461 -33.94 -54.44 14.73
CA ARG A 461 -33.96 -55.73 15.35
C ARG A 461 -34.32 -55.70 16.85
N GLU A 462 -33.65 -54.81 17.57
CA GLU A 462 -33.90 -54.64 19.01
C GLU A 462 -35.32 -54.09 19.28
N ARG A 463 -35.90 -53.29 18.41
CA ARG A 463 -37.30 -52.86 18.48
C ARG A 463 -38.26 -54.05 18.28
N GLU A 464 -37.97 -54.92 17.34
CA GLU A 464 -38.78 -56.09 17.03
C GLU A 464 -38.70 -57.12 18.17
N GLU A 465 -37.49 -57.45 18.63
CA GLU A 465 -37.26 -58.45 19.68
C GLU A 465 -37.84 -58.06 21.07
N THR A 466 -37.68 -56.76 21.44
CA THR A 466 -38.12 -56.25 22.74
C THR A 466 -39.54 -55.71 22.71
N GLY A 467 -40.13 -55.47 21.55
CA GLY A 467 -41.48 -54.85 21.44
C GLY A 467 -41.51 -53.37 21.82
N ILE A 468 -40.38 -52.74 22.13
CA ILE A 468 -40.28 -51.38 22.59
C ILE A 468 -40.29 -50.42 21.37
N LYS A 469 -41.45 -49.92 21.02
CA LYS A 469 -41.61 -49.00 19.84
C LYS A 469 -40.84 -47.70 19.92
N GLY A 470 -40.53 -47.24 21.13
CA GLY A 470 -39.81 -45.98 21.37
C GLY A 470 -38.30 -46.13 21.55
N LEU A 471 -37.74 -47.31 21.32
CA LEU A 471 -36.28 -47.56 21.37
C LEU A 471 -35.57 -46.80 20.27
N LYS A 472 -34.47 -46.13 20.64
CA LYS A 472 -33.58 -45.43 19.68
C LYS A 472 -32.14 -45.74 20.02
N VAL A 473 -31.33 -45.97 18.99
CA VAL A 473 -29.89 -46.00 19.13
C VAL A 473 -29.37 -44.58 18.91
N GLY A 474 -28.61 -44.04 19.85
CA GLY A 474 -28.04 -42.70 19.80
C GLY A 474 -26.57 -42.72 20.14
N TYR A 475 -25.89 -41.59 19.89
CA TYR A 475 -24.50 -41.39 20.21
C TYR A 475 -24.28 -40.15 21.09
N ASN A 476 -23.38 -40.24 22.06
CA ASN A 476 -22.94 -39.14 22.91
C ASN A 476 -21.43 -39.19 23.07
N LYS A 477 -20.76 -38.02 22.89
CA LYS A 477 -19.30 -37.92 22.99
C LYS A 477 -18.71 -38.45 24.31
N VAL A 478 -19.47 -38.43 25.43
CA VAL A 478 -19.00 -38.86 26.76
C VAL A 478 -19.23 -40.33 27.00
N PHE A 479 -20.35 -40.88 26.52
CA PHE A 479 -20.80 -42.25 26.84
C PHE A 479 -20.76 -43.20 25.63
N GLY A 480 -20.42 -42.71 24.41
CA GLY A 480 -20.43 -43.49 23.18
C GLY A 480 -21.84 -43.77 22.65
N TYR A 481 -22.00 -44.89 21.93
CA TYR A 481 -23.31 -45.35 21.45
C TYR A 481 -24.15 -45.92 22.60
N TYR A 482 -25.43 -45.65 22.58
CA TYR A 482 -26.39 -46.11 23.59
C TYR A 482 -27.75 -46.43 22.98
N ILE A 483 -28.50 -47.29 23.67
CA ILE A 483 -29.89 -47.53 23.39
C ILE A 483 -30.72 -46.74 24.39
N GLU A 484 -31.55 -45.81 23.91
CA GLU A 484 -32.42 -45.01 24.73
C GLU A 484 -33.82 -45.61 24.77
N VAL A 485 -34.35 -45.88 26.00
CA VAL A 485 -35.67 -46.39 26.25
C VAL A 485 -36.43 -45.39 27.10
N THR A 486 -37.64 -45.01 26.66
CA THR A 486 -38.51 -44.08 27.39
C THR A 486 -39.08 -44.71 28.62
N LYS A 487 -39.41 -43.94 29.66
CA LYS A 487 -39.94 -44.43 30.98
C LYS A 487 -41.09 -45.40 30.88
N SER A 488 -41.99 -45.24 29.90
CA SER A 488 -43.17 -46.10 29.69
C SER A 488 -42.85 -47.56 29.33
N TYR A 489 -41.58 -47.79 28.90
CA TYR A 489 -41.18 -49.16 28.47
C TYR A 489 -40.09 -49.78 29.33
N LEU A 490 -39.72 -49.15 30.46
CA LEU A 490 -38.63 -49.69 31.33
C LEU A 490 -38.88 -51.13 31.86
N SER A 491 -40.13 -51.55 32.05
CA SER A 491 -40.51 -52.89 32.48
C SER A 491 -40.29 -53.96 31.39
N GLN A 492 -40.08 -53.57 30.14
CA GLN A 492 -39.85 -54.44 28.97
C GLN A 492 -38.37 -54.53 28.59
N VAL A 493 -37.50 -53.88 29.33
CA VAL A 493 -36.06 -53.89 29.08
C VAL A 493 -35.48 -55.24 29.41
N PRO A 494 -34.78 -55.94 28.47
CA PRO A 494 -34.15 -57.21 28.69
C PRO A 494 -32.97 -57.14 29.69
N ASP A 495 -32.70 -58.23 30.40
CA ASP A 495 -31.58 -58.36 31.36
C ASP A 495 -30.20 -58.15 30.70
N ARG A 496 -30.08 -58.35 29.37
CA ARG A 496 -28.84 -58.12 28.59
C ARG A 496 -28.47 -56.65 28.43
N TYR A 497 -29.38 -55.74 28.78
CA TYR A 497 -29.12 -54.31 28.70
C TYR A 497 -28.44 -53.79 29.97
N ILE A 498 -27.24 -53.25 29.83
CA ILE A 498 -26.49 -52.67 30.93
C ILE A 498 -26.81 -51.19 31.01
N ARG A 499 -27.43 -50.75 32.12
CA ARG A 499 -27.79 -49.33 32.33
C ARG A 499 -26.54 -48.43 32.47
N LYS A 500 -26.49 -47.37 31.72
CA LYS A 500 -25.41 -46.35 31.73
C LYS A 500 -25.86 -45.03 32.33
N GLN A 501 -27.05 -44.57 32.02
CA GLN A 501 -27.50 -43.24 32.46
C GLN A 501 -29.01 -43.23 32.62
N THR A 502 -29.46 -42.56 33.69
CA THR A 502 -30.89 -42.26 33.91
C THR A 502 -31.18 -40.81 33.54
N LEU A 503 -32.21 -40.58 32.73
CA LEU A 503 -32.66 -39.27 32.29
C LEU A 503 -34.05 -38.96 32.84
N THR A 504 -34.45 -37.69 32.79
CA THR A 504 -35.81 -37.28 33.18
C THR A 504 -36.90 -37.94 32.36
N GLY A 505 -36.65 -38.30 31.08
CA GLY A 505 -37.61 -38.92 30.14
C GLY A 505 -37.44 -40.40 29.88
N GLY A 506 -36.35 -41.06 30.33
CA GLY A 506 -35.99 -42.42 29.97
C GLY A 506 -34.67 -42.88 30.59
N GLU A 507 -34.19 -44.03 30.16
CA GLU A 507 -32.87 -44.56 30.55
C GLU A 507 -32.06 -44.93 29.30
N ARG A 508 -30.76 -44.88 29.44
CA ARG A 508 -29.78 -45.24 28.40
C ARG A 508 -29.04 -46.51 28.78
N TYR A 509 -28.96 -47.39 27.83
CA TYR A 509 -28.40 -48.73 28.00
C TYR A 509 -27.32 -48.99 26.96
N ILE A 510 -26.49 -49.97 27.24
CA ILE A 510 -25.55 -50.57 26.27
C ILE A 510 -25.73 -52.08 26.25
N THR A 511 -25.42 -52.70 25.13
CA THR A 511 -25.28 -54.16 24.98
C THR A 511 -23.85 -54.51 24.63
N GLU A 512 -23.44 -55.77 24.82
CA GLU A 512 -22.07 -56.16 24.46
C GLU A 512 -21.84 -56.06 22.96
N GLU A 513 -22.83 -56.38 22.14
CA GLU A 513 -22.83 -56.28 20.70
C GLU A 513 -22.69 -54.81 20.27
N LEU A 514 -23.41 -53.86 20.90
CA LEU A 514 -23.29 -52.44 20.64
C LEU A 514 -21.90 -51.90 21.00
N LYS A 515 -21.29 -52.40 22.06
CA LYS A 515 -19.93 -51.98 22.49
C LYS A 515 -18.84 -52.51 21.56
N GLU A 516 -18.97 -53.75 21.06
CA GLU A 516 -18.02 -54.28 20.05
C GLU A 516 -18.10 -53.47 18.74
N LEU A 517 -19.33 -53.12 18.33
CA LEU A 517 -19.56 -52.36 17.15
C LEU A 517 -19.01 -50.92 17.28
N GLU A 518 -19.29 -50.33 18.46
CA GLU A 518 -18.74 -49.02 18.79
C GLU A 518 -17.21 -48.97 18.67
N SER A 519 -16.53 -49.97 19.24
CA SER A 519 -15.09 -50.08 19.17
C SER A 519 -14.56 -50.17 17.72
N LYS A 520 -15.29 -50.91 16.86
CA LYS A 520 -14.94 -51.05 15.43
C LYS A 520 -15.20 -49.76 14.67
N VAL A 521 -16.35 -49.09 14.85
CA VAL A 521 -16.71 -47.88 14.14
C VAL A 521 -15.85 -46.69 14.56
N LEU A 522 -15.71 -46.43 15.87
CA LEU A 522 -14.91 -45.31 16.38
C LEU A 522 -13.43 -45.51 16.11
N GLY A 523 -12.91 -46.74 16.24
CA GLY A 523 -11.53 -47.02 15.90
C GLY A 523 -11.23 -46.90 14.41
N ALA A 524 -12.21 -47.15 13.52
CA ALA A 524 -12.08 -46.87 12.09
C ALA A 524 -12.14 -45.35 11.79
N GLU A 525 -13.02 -44.60 12.47
CA GLU A 525 -13.15 -43.14 12.30
C GLU A 525 -11.88 -42.41 12.67
N GLU A 526 -11.26 -42.70 13.82
CA GLU A 526 -9.99 -42.09 14.22
C GLU A 526 -8.86 -42.39 13.23
N LYS A 527 -8.82 -43.66 12.73
CA LYS A 527 -7.83 -44.06 11.72
C LYS A 527 -8.05 -43.39 10.37
N VAL A 528 -9.31 -43.26 9.93
CA VAL A 528 -9.63 -42.56 8.67
C VAL A 528 -9.18 -41.10 8.75
N VAL A 529 -9.53 -40.39 9.82
CA VAL A 529 -9.11 -38.97 10.00
C VAL A 529 -7.59 -38.84 9.99
N ALA A 530 -6.85 -39.74 10.67
CA ALA A 530 -5.40 -39.71 10.70
C ALA A 530 -4.78 -40.00 9.31
N LEU A 531 -5.32 -40.94 8.56
CA LEU A 531 -4.87 -41.29 7.21
C LEU A 531 -5.21 -40.17 6.20
N GLU A 532 -6.40 -39.60 6.29
CA GLU A 532 -6.80 -38.47 5.46
C GLU A 532 -5.92 -37.25 5.71
N TYR A 533 -5.60 -36.95 6.97
CA TYR A 533 -4.66 -35.90 7.33
C TYR A 533 -3.27 -36.15 6.74
N LYS A 534 -2.78 -37.42 6.82
CA LYS A 534 -1.49 -37.78 6.22
C LYS A 534 -1.51 -37.62 4.71
N ALA A 535 -2.51 -38.15 4.02
CA ALA A 535 -2.67 -38.04 2.57
C ALA A 535 -2.79 -36.59 2.13
N PHE A 536 -3.57 -35.77 2.84
CA PHE A 536 -3.67 -34.34 2.58
C PHE A 536 -2.33 -33.62 2.75
N SER A 537 -1.57 -33.96 3.80
CA SER A 537 -0.23 -33.37 4.03
C SER A 537 0.74 -33.75 2.91
N GLU A 538 0.72 -34.98 2.42
CA GLU A 538 1.54 -35.44 1.29
C GLU A 538 1.18 -34.69 -0.01
N ILE A 539 -0.12 -34.47 -0.28
CA ILE A 539 -0.59 -33.67 -1.43
C ILE A 539 -0.10 -32.23 -1.31
N ARG A 540 -0.23 -31.62 -0.13
CA ARG A 540 0.21 -30.23 0.12
C ARG A 540 1.71 -30.09 -0.06
N GLU A 541 2.52 -31.01 0.45
CA GLU A 541 3.98 -31.01 0.28
C GLU A 541 4.37 -31.21 -1.20
N HIS A 542 3.64 -32.04 -1.94
CA HIS A 542 3.87 -32.18 -3.39
C HIS A 542 3.61 -30.85 -4.13
N ILE A 543 2.50 -30.16 -3.85
CA ILE A 543 2.18 -28.87 -4.45
C ILE A 543 3.19 -27.82 -4.00
N LYS A 544 3.65 -27.85 -2.75
CA LYS A 544 4.69 -27.00 -2.21
C LYS A 544 5.98 -27.10 -3.02
N SER A 545 6.37 -28.30 -3.44
CA SER A 545 7.54 -28.48 -4.31
C SER A 545 7.43 -27.81 -5.69
N GLN A 546 6.22 -27.38 -6.10
CA GLN A 546 5.92 -26.75 -7.40
C GLN A 546 5.65 -25.24 -7.28
N ILE A 547 5.96 -24.61 -6.16
CA ILE A 547 5.61 -23.20 -5.86
C ILE A 547 6.13 -22.23 -6.93
N GLN A 548 7.31 -22.43 -7.49
CA GLN A 548 7.86 -21.57 -8.55
C GLN A 548 6.98 -21.53 -9.79
N ARG A 549 6.37 -22.66 -10.17
CA ARG A 549 5.43 -22.75 -11.31
C ARG A 549 4.14 -21.96 -11.01
N LEU A 550 3.61 -22.11 -9.77
CA LEU A 550 2.45 -21.36 -9.31
C LEU A 550 2.71 -19.85 -9.37
N GLN A 551 3.84 -19.38 -8.82
CA GLN A 551 4.22 -17.97 -8.83
C GLN A 551 4.40 -17.41 -10.25
N LYS A 552 5.00 -18.20 -11.16
CA LYS A 552 5.18 -17.80 -12.56
C LYS A 552 3.83 -17.62 -13.27
N SER A 553 2.91 -18.56 -13.08
CA SER A 553 1.54 -18.46 -13.64
C SER A 553 0.73 -17.33 -13.00
N ALA A 554 0.86 -17.12 -11.68
CA ALA A 554 0.21 -16.01 -10.99
C ALA A 554 0.66 -14.65 -11.54
N MET A 555 1.97 -14.47 -11.77
CA MET A 555 2.51 -13.26 -12.37
C MET A 555 2.00 -13.05 -13.81
N ALA A 556 1.94 -14.10 -14.63
CA ALA A 556 1.39 -14.04 -15.98
C ALA A 556 -0.10 -13.61 -15.96
N VAL A 557 -0.90 -14.20 -15.09
CA VAL A 557 -2.32 -13.81 -14.88
C VAL A 557 -2.44 -12.37 -14.39
N SER A 558 -1.61 -11.93 -13.46
CA SER A 558 -1.62 -10.55 -12.95
C SER A 558 -1.34 -9.53 -14.04
N GLN A 559 -0.36 -9.80 -14.91
CA GLN A 559 -0.01 -8.94 -16.04
C GLN A 559 -1.15 -8.86 -17.05
N LEU A 560 -1.78 -9.99 -17.41
CA LEU A 560 -2.94 -10.02 -18.29
C LEU A 560 -4.09 -9.18 -17.75
N ASP A 561 -4.38 -9.31 -16.47
CA ASP A 561 -5.46 -8.60 -15.80
C ASP A 561 -5.25 -7.08 -15.81
N VAL A 562 -4.01 -6.62 -15.55
CA VAL A 562 -3.67 -5.18 -15.63
C VAL A 562 -3.79 -4.66 -17.06
N LEU A 563 -3.28 -5.38 -18.07
CA LEU A 563 -3.35 -4.98 -19.47
C LEU A 563 -4.80 -4.93 -19.96
N CYS A 564 -5.63 -5.91 -19.57
CA CYS A 564 -7.07 -5.88 -19.81
C CYS A 564 -7.75 -4.69 -19.13
N SER A 565 -7.37 -4.39 -17.91
CA SER A 565 -7.89 -3.24 -17.17
C SER A 565 -7.58 -1.92 -17.88
N PHE A 566 -6.35 -1.72 -18.36
CA PHE A 566 -5.95 -0.54 -19.13
C PHE A 566 -6.74 -0.44 -20.44
N ALA A 567 -6.89 -1.54 -21.18
CA ALA A 567 -7.65 -1.58 -22.42
C ALA A 567 -9.15 -1.27 -22.19
N GLN A 568 -9.74 -1.79 -21.11
CA GLN A 568 -11.12 -1.52 -20.74
C GLN A 568 -11.33 -0.04 -20.40
N VAL A 569 -10.42 0.56 -19.60
CA VAL A 569 -10.46 1.98 -19.25
C VAL A 569 -10.28 2.85 -20.49
N ALA A 570 -9.37 2.46 -21.39
CA ALA A 570 -9.15 3.18 -22.65
C ALA A 570 -10.40 3.20 -23.56
N GLU A 571 -11.18 2.13 -23.55
CA GLU A 571 -12.46 2.06 -24.27
C GLU A 571 -13.55 2.86 -23.56
N ASP A 572 -13.74 2.65 -22.25
CA ASP A 572 -14.80 3.30 -21.46
C ASP A 572 -14.71 4.84 -21.51
N PHE A 573 -13.48 5.40 -21.57
CA PHE A 573 -13.24 6.85 -21.49
C PHE A 573 -12.63 7.43 -22.79
N ASN A 574 -12.58 6.66 -23.87
CA ASN A 574 -12.02 7.09 -25.14
C ASN A 574 -10.60 7.68 -24.98
N TYR A 575 -9.69 6.89 -24.40
CA TYR A 575 -8.28 7.26 -24.28
C TYR A 575 -7.49 6.87 -25.52
N CYS A 576 -6.49 7.68 -25.88
CA CYS A 576 -5.62 7.40 -27.03
C CYS A 576 -4.32 6.71 -26.59
N MET A 577 -3.72 5.96 -27.50
CA MET A 577 -2.38 5.41 -27.34
C MET A 577 -1.37 6.57 -27.46
N PRO A 578 -0.54 6.82 -26.42
CA PRO A 578 0.52 7.82 -26.51
C PRO A 578 1.68 7.29 -27.38
N GLU A 579 2.33 8.18 -28.10
CA GLU A 579 3.66 7.95 -28.66
C GLU A 579 4.71 8.24 -27.57
N VAL A 580 5.57 7.27 -27.25
CA VAL A 580 6.56 7.42 -26.16
C VAL A 580 7.96 7.20 -26.71
N ASP A 581 8.87 8.17 -26.46
CA ASP A 581 10.25 8.16 -26.93
C ASP A 581 11.21 8.91 -25.99
N ASP A 582 12.45 9.12 -26.38
CA ASP A 582 13.49 9.86 -25.66
C ASP A 582 13.63 11.33 -26.11
N SER A 583 12.71 11.87 -26.90
CA SER A 583 12.79 13.22 -27.46
C SER A 583 12.80 14.32 -26.39
N GLY A 584 12.21 14.05 -25.24
CA GLY A 584 12.00 15.01 -24.17
C GLY A 584 10.88 16.02 -24.47
N ILE A 585 10.04 15.78 -25.48
CA ILE A 585 8.87 16.60 -25.82
C ILE A 585 7.66 16.07 -25.03
N ILE A 586 6.81 16.95 -24.57
CA ILE A 586 5.47 16.64 -24.05
C ILE A 586 4.49 17.45 -24.90
N ASP A 587 3.83 16.80 -25.87
CA ASP A 587 2.78 17.39 -26.72
C ASP A 587 1.48 16.63 -26.53
N ILE A 588 0.52 17.25 -25.87
CA ILE A 588 -0.78 16.68 -25.55
C ILE A 588 -1.87 17.52 -26.23
N LYS A 589 -2.71 16.91 -27.03
CA LYS A 589 -3.86 17.57 -27.65
C LYS A 589 -5.15 17.16 -26.95
N ASP A 590 -5.96 18.14 -26.60
CA ASP A 590 -7.24 17.95 -25.89
C ASP A 590 -7.09 17.08 -24.65
N GLY A 591 -6.04 17.31 -23.85
CA GLY A 591 -5.81 16.58 -22.61
C GLY A 591 -6.94 16.80 -21.61
N ARG A 592 -7.31 15.74 -20.86
CA ARG A 592 -8.36 15.72 -19.86
C ARG A 592 -7.81 15.17 -18.54
N HIS A 593 -8.35 15.62 -17.43
CA HIS A 593 -7.92 15.12 -16.12
C HIS A 593 -8.64 13.78 -15.80
N PRO A 594 -7.93 12.64 -15.71
CA PRO A 594 -8.56 11.32 -15.66
C PRO A 594 -9.53 11.15 -14.49
N VAL A 595 -9.21 11.71 -13.33
CA VAL A 595 -10.03 11.58 -12.13
C VAL A 595 -11.24 12.51 -12.18
N ILE A 596 -11.04 13.79 -12.52
CA ILE A 596 -12.11 14.78 -12.54
C ILE A 596 -13.09 14.48 -13.67
N GLU A 597 -12.61 14.07 -14.84
CA GLU A 597 -13.47 13.65 -15.96
C GLU A 597 -14.44 12.53 -15.51
N LYS A 598 -13.94 11.52 -14.81
CA LYS A 598 -14.75 10.41 -14.29
C LYS A 598 -15.76 10.83 -13.22
N MET A 599 -15.49 11.92 -12.49
CA MET A 599 -16.39 12.46 -11.45
C MET A 599 -17.46 13.39 -12.01
N LEU A 600 -17.23 14.00 -13.16
CA LEU A 600 -18.16 14.92 -13.81
C LEU A 600 -19.12 14.17 -14.73
N PRO A 601 -20.28 14.77 -15.07
CA PRO A 601 -21.13 14.27 -16.16
C PRO A 601 -20.34 14.21 -17.47
N SER A 602 -20.63 13.22 -18.32
CA SER A 602 -19.98 13.03 -19.61
C SER A 602 -19.97 14.32 -20.43
N GLY A 603 -18.81 14.71 -20.96
CA GLY A 603 -18.64 15.91 -21.77
C GLY A 603 -18.56 17.24 -21.01
N ALA A 604 -18.64 17.22 -19.68
CA ALA A 604 -18.56 18.46 -18.88
C ALA A 604 -17.14 18.96 -18.62
N PHE A 605 -16.11 18.14 -18.88
CA PHE A 605 -14.71 18.53 -18.69
C PHE A 605 -14.19 19.31 -19.92
N VAL A 606 -13.51 20.44 -19.68
CA VAL A 606 -12.90 21.25 -20.73
C VAL A 606 -11.48 20.77 -20.99
N ALA A 607 -11.26 20.18 -22.15
CA ALA A 607 -9.97 19.67 -22.58
C ALA A 607 -8.98 20.80 -22.92
N ASN A 608 -7.68 20.58 -22.67
CA ASN A 608 -6.62 21.57 -22.88
C ASN A 608 -5.41 20.94 -23.59
N ASP A 609 -4.78 21.74 -24.45
CA ASP A 609 -3.52 21.40 -25.10
C ASP A 609 -2.34 21.73 -24.18
N THR A 610 -1.27 20.96 -24.34
CA THR A 610 0.01 21.21 -23.63
C THR A 610 1.15 20.96 -24.59
N TYR A 611 2.10 21.86 -24.60
CA TYR A 611 3.36 21.67 -25.31
C TYR A 611 4.53 22.12 -24.44
N LEU A 612 5.47 21.22 -24.17
CA LEU A 612 6.72 21.47 -23.46
C LEU A 612 7.86 20.78 -24.21
N ASP A 613 8.98 21.46 -24.33
CA ASP A 613 10.20 20.92 -24.93
C ASP A 613 11.44 21.34 -24.11
N LYS A 614 12.62 20.91 -24.54
CA LYS A 614 13.90 21.27 -23.90
C LYS A 614 14.45 22.63 -24.39
N ASP A 615 13.86 23.22 -25.41
CA ASP A 615 14.43 24.39 -26.11
C ASP A 615 13.54 25.61 -26.07
N SER A 616 12.41 25.57 -26.74
CA SER A 616 11.60 26.76 -27.03
C SER A 616 10.52 27.02 -25.97
N ASN A 617 10.07 25.99 -25.27
CA ASN A 617 9.03 26.06 -24.26
C ASN A 617 9.31 25.13 -23.07
N ARG A 618 10.40 25.40 -22.35
CA ARG A 618 10.78 24.66 -21.14
C ARG A 618 9.90 25.01 -19.94
N VAL A 619 9.67 26.33 -19.78
CA VAL A 619 8.92 26.85 -18.65
C VAL A 619 7.67 27.55 -19.15
N SER A 620 6.52 27.02 -18.80
CA SER A 620 5.21 27.63 -19.07
C SER A 620 4.74 28.39 -17.83
N ILE A 621 4.74 29.72 -17.87
CA ILE A 621 4.20 30.58 -16.82
C ILE A 621 2.70 30.71 -17.05
N ILE A 622 1.88 30.29 -16.09
CA ILE A 622 0.43 30.22 -16.20
C ILE A 622 -0.20 31.22 -15.23
N THR A 623 -0.77 32.28 -15.77
CA THR A 623 -1.46 33.32 -14.99
C THR A 623 -2.97 33.16 -15.03
N GLY A 624 -3.67 33.84 -14.14
CA GLY A 624 -5.12 33.87 -14.07
C GLY A 624 -5.68 33.62 -12.65
N PRO A 625 -7.01 33.75 -12.48
CA PRO A 625 -7.63 33.69 -11.17
C PRO A 625 -7.55 32.30 -10.52
N ASN A 626 -7.55 32.30 -9.19
CA ASN A 626 -7.73 31.08 -8.44
C ASN A 626 -9.14 30.51 -8.71
N MET A 627 -9.33 29.22 -8.65
CA MET A 627 -10.55 28.47 -9.03
C MET A 627 -10.83 28.38 -10.54
N ALA A 628 -10.04 29.03 -11.40
CA ALA A 628 -10.21 28.90 -12.83
C ALA A 628 -9.74 27.53 -13.40
N GLY A 629 -8.94 26.77 -12.62
CA GLY A 629 -8.51 25.41 -12.97
C GLY A 629 -7.02 25.25 -13.29
N LYS A 630 -6.16 26.23 -12.96
CA LYS A 630 -4.68 26.15 -13.16
C LYS A 630 -4.08 24.87 -12.56
N SER A 631 -4.28 24.65 -11.26
CA SER A 631 -3.75 23.48 -10.55
C SER A 631 -4.28 22.16 -11.11
N THR A 632 -5.56 22.12 -11.53
CA THR A 632 -6.15 20.96 -12.21
C THR A 632 -5.46 20.65 -13.53
N TYR A 633 -5.20 21.69 -14.35
CA TYR A 633 -4.51 21.55 -15.62
C TYR A 633 -3.07 21.03 -15.43
N MET A 634 -2.33 21.57 -14.48
CA MET A 634 -0.95 21.13 -14.26
C MET A 634 -0.90 19.67 -13.73
N ARG A 635 -1.79 19.30 -12.80
CA ARG A 635 -1.89 17.90 -12.34
C ARG A 635 -2.30 16.96 -13.47
N GLN A 636 -3.18 17.38 -14.37
CA GLN A 636 -3.56 16.64 -15.57
C GLN A 636 -2.35 16.27 -16.42
N VAL A 637 -1.46 17.24 -16.70
CA VAL A 637 -0.24 16.99 -17.49
C VAL A 637 0.67 15.97 -16.80
N ALA A 638 0.89 16.12 -15.50
CA ALA A 638 1.69 15.18 -14.70
C ALA A 638 1.09 13.76 -14.70
N LEU A 639 -0.24 13.64 -14.53
CA LEU A 639 -0.94 12.36 -14.56
C LEU A 639 -0.91 11.70 -15.94
N ILE A 640 -1.08 12.48 -17.04
CA ILE A 640 -0.99 11.96 -18.41
C ILE A 640 0.42 11.42 -18.69
N THR A 641 1.46 12.16 -18.29
CA THR A 641 2.86 11.73 -18.42
C THR A 641 3.11 10.44 -17.63
N LEU A 642 2.63 10.35 -16.40
CA LEU A 642 2.75 9.15 -15.57
C LEU A 642 1.99 7.96 -16.20
N MET A 643 0.76 8.17 -16.69
CA MET A 643 -0.04 7.14 -17.34
C MET A 643 0.67 6.58 -18.59
N ALA A 644 1.28 7.45 -19.41
CA ALA A 644 2.09 7.01 -20.55
C ALA A 644 3.26 6.10 -20.10
N GLN A 645 3.98 6.49 -19.03
CA GLN A 645 5.15 5.75 -18.56
C GLN A 645 4.83 4.47 -17.78
N ILE A 646 3.60 4.26 -17.32
CA ILE A 646 3.17 2.94 -16.84
C ILE A 646 2.70 2.01 -17.97
N GLY A 647 2.63 2.49 -19.22
CA GLY A 647 2.14 1.74 -20.38
C GLY A 647 0.63 1.74 -20.51
N SER A 648 -0.07 2.75 -19.97
CA SER A 648 -1.51 2.96 -20.14
C SER A 648 -1.80 3.93 -21.28
N PHE A 649 -2.96 3.80 -21.92
CA PHE A 649 -3.51 4.84 -22.77
C PHE A 649 -3.89 6.06 -21.93
N VAL A 650 -3.94 7.23 -22.56
CA VAL A 650 -4.04 8.52 -21.89
C VAL A 650 -5.29 9.31 -22.29
N PRO A 651 -5.87 10.11 -21.41
CA PRO A 651 -7.05 10.93 -21.66
C PRO A 651 -6.74 12.15 -22.54
N ALA A 652 -6.53 11.91 -23.83
CA ALA A 652 -6.24 12.93 -24.84
C ALA A 652 -6.77 12.49 -26.21
N THR A 653 -6.80 13.42 -27.20
CA THR A 653 -7.04 13.08 -28.60
C THR A 653 -5.77 12.52 -29.25
N SER A 654 -4.61 13.09 -28.91
CA SER A 654 -3.27 12.55 -29.20
C SER A 654 -2.28 13.00 -28.16
N ALA A 655 -1.24 12.20 -27.92
CA ALA A 655 -0.18 12.55 -27.00
C ALA A 655 1.16 12.00 -27.50
N HIS A 656 2.18 12.86 -27.49
CA HIS A 656 3.57 12.49 -27.70
C HIS A 656 4.33 12.83 -26.42
N ILE A 657 4.88 11.82 -25.75
CA ILE A 657 5.48 11.94 -24.43
C ILE A 657 6.93 11.45 -24.47
N GLY A 658 7.86 12.39 -24.48
CA GLY A 658 9.26 12.12 -24.19
C GLY A 658 9.42 11.74 -22.72
N VAL A 659 10.05 10.59 -22.47
CA VAL A 659 10.20 10.03 -21.12
C VAL A 659 10.79 11.04 -20.14
N VAL A 660 10.25 11.12 -18.93
CA VAL A 660 10.77 11.92 -17.82
C VAL A 660 11.35 11.01 -16.74
N ASP A 661 12.42 11.47 -16.12
CA ASP A 661 13.11 10.75 -15.06
C ASP A 661 12.48 10.96 -13.68
N LYS A 662 11.88 12.14 -13.46
CA LYS A 662 11.27 12.55 -12.19
C LYS A 662 10.07 13.45 -12.44
N ILE A 663 9.05 13.33 -11.60
CA ILE A 663 7.94 14.30 -11.51
C ILE A 663 7.98 14.91 -10.11
N PHE A 664 8.15 16.24 -10.08
CA PHE A 664 8.05 17.03 -8.86
C PHE A 664 6.80 17.86 -8.86
N THR A 665 6.14 17.94 -7.71
CA THR A 665 4.94 18.76 -7.55
C THR A 665 5.01 19.59 -6.28
N ARG A 666 4.81 20.88 -6.41
CA ARG A 666 4.52 21.78 -5.31
C ARG A 666 3.15 22.41 -5.54
N VAL A 667 2.12 21.91 -4.86
CA VAL A 667 0.72 22.32 -5.05
C VAL A 667 0.08 22.62 -3.70
N GLY A 668 -0.28 23.88 -3.45
CA GLY A 668 -1.04 24.33 -2.28
C GLY A 668 -0.42 24.00 -0.91
N ALA A 669 -0.54 24.87 0.07
CA ALA A 669 -0.18 24.54 1.45
C ALA A 669 -1.22 23.56 2.03
N SER A 670 -0.80 22.36 2.41
CA SER A 670 -1.49 21.63 3.48
C SER A 670 -0.93 22.16 4.79
N ASP A 671 -1.77 22.76 5.62
CA ASP A 671 -1.42 23.09 6.99
C ASP A 671 -1.08 21.80 7.74
N ASP A 672 0.17 21.40 7.69
CA ASP A 672 0.67 20.32 8.53
C ASP A 672 1.12 20.91 9.87
N LEU A 673 0.13 21.18 10.72
CA LEU A 673 0.32 21.76 12.06
C LEU A 673 1.14 20.82 12.98
N SER A 674 1.32 19.56 12.60
CA SER A 674 2.00 18.54 13.40
C SER A 674 3.51 18.81 13.55
N MET A 675 4.14 19.46 12.56
CA MET A 675 5.59 19.72 12.54
C MET A 675 6.00 21.05 13.19
N GLY A 676 5.06 21.89 13.63
CA GLY A 676 5.35 23.19 14.24
C GLY A 676 6.13 24.17 13.35
N GLN A 677 6.27 23.88 12.06
CA GLN A 677 6.98 24.70 11.08
C GLN A 677 6.00 25.67 10.38
N SER A 678 6.49 26.85 10.05
CA SER A 678 5.73 27.79 9.22
C SER A 678 5.45 27.18 7.83
N THR A 679 4.24 27.36 7.31
CA THR A 679 3.85 26.93 5.96
C THR A 679 4.82 27.46 4.89
N PHE A 680 5.38 28.65 5.07
CA PHE A 680 6.40 29.20 4.20
C PHE A 680 7.74 28.45 4.28
N MET A 681 8.16 28.00 5.47
CA MET A 681 9.39 27.20 5.61
C MET A 681 9.25 25.85 4.93
N VAL A 682 8.11 25.17 5.09
CA VAL A 682 7.82 23.91 4.39
C VAL A 682 7.86 24.12 2.88
N GLU A 683 7.22 25.18 2.37
CA GLU A 683 7.27 25.56 0.95
C GLU A 683 8.70 25.74 0.46
N MET A 684 9.53 26.45 1.20
CA MET A 684 10.93 26.69 0.79
C MET A 684 11.77 25.42 0.83
N MET A 685 11.53 24.51 1.77
CA MET A 685 12.20 23.21 1.80
C MET A 685 11.81 22.34 0.59
N GLU A 686 10.54 22.30 0.21
CA GLU A 686 10.07 21.58 -0.99
C GLU A 686 10.70 22.17 -2.26
N VAL A 687 10.70 23.49 -2.40
CA VAL A 687 11.35 24.18 -3.53
C VAL A 687 12.86 23.91 -3.57
N ALA A 688 13.53 23.96 -2.41
CA ALA A 688 14.97 23.68 -2.33
C ALA A 688 15.28 22.24 -2.78
N ASN A 689 14.47 21.26 -2.38
CA ASN A 689 14.59 19.87 -2.81
C ASN A 689 14.41 19.74 -4.34
N ILE A 690 13.38 20.39 -4.90
CA ILE A 690 13.15 20.41 -6.36
C ILE A 690 14.34 20.99 -7.10
N LEU A 691 14.85 22.16 -6.69
CA LEU A 691 15.98 22.82 -7.34
C LEU A 691 17.29 22.02 -7.25
N LYS A 692 17.44 21.21 -6.22
CA LYS A 692 18.61 20.35 -6.02
C LYS A 692 18.54 19.06 -6.86
N GLU A 693 17.35 18.48 -7.01
CA GLU A 693 17.17 17.14 -7.56
C GLU A 693 16.64 17.09 -9.00
N ALA A 694 16.04 18.19 -9.48
CA ALA A 694 15.49 18.26 -10.83
C ALA A 694 16.59 18.26 -11.89
N THR A 695 16.35 17.55 -13.00
CA THR A 695 17.23 17.47 -14.17
C THR A 695 16.52 18.02 -15.41
N ALA A 696 17.25 18.18 -16.50
CA ALA A 696 16.67 18.59 -17.78
C ALA A 696 15.61 17.59 -18.32
N ASN A 697 15.58 16.37 -17.81
CA ASN A 697 14.58 15.37 -18.18
C ASN A 697 13.37 15.37 -17.25
N SER A 698 13.41 16.11 -16.13
CA SER A 698 12.33 16.14 -15.15
C SER A 698 11.13 16.97 -15.61
N LEU A 699 9.95 16.65 -15.05
CA LEU A 699 8.74 17.46 -15.13
C LEU A 699 8.46 18.09 -13.76
N VAL A 700 8.41 19.41 -13.71
CA VAL A 700 8.20 20.18 -12.49
C VAL A 700 6.86 20.90 -12.55
N VAL A 701 6.07 20.78 -11.50
CA VAL A 701 4.78 21.47 -11.34
C VAL A 701 4.84 22.35 -10.10
N LEU A 702 4.82 23.67 -10.31
CA LEU A 702 4.91 24.68 -9.25
C LEU A 702 3.62 25.51 -9.23
N ASP A 703 2.93 25.49 -8.10
CA ASP A 703 1.69 26.22 -7.91
C ASP A 703 1.83 27.27 -6.80
N GLU A 704 1.78 28.55 -7.22
CA GLU A 704 1.73 29.71 -6.34
C GLU A 704 2.91 29.83 -5.35
N ILE A 705 4.13 29.74 -5.83
CA ILE A 705 5.35 29.93 -5.03
C ILE A 705 5.43 31.37 -4.49
N GLY A 706 5.86 31.52 -3.23
CA GLY A 706 6.11 32.81 -2.56
C GLY A 706 4.86 33.39 -1.87
N ARG A 707 3.79 32.63 -1.71
CA ARG A 707 2.53 33.12 -1.11
C ARG A 707 2.57 33.34 0.40
N GLY A 708 3.47 32.63 1.08
CA GLY A 708 3.57 32.61 2.54
C GLY A 708 4.34 33.79 3.17
N THR A 709 4.77 34.81 2.38
CA THR A 709 5.59 35.94 2.83
C THR A 709 5.10 37.26 2.25
N SER A 710 5.87 38.35 2.43
CA SER A 710 5.51 39.68 1.87
C SER A 710 5.49 39.59 0.33
N THR A 711 4.67 40.43 -0.31
CA THR A 711 4.47 40.40 -1.77
C THR A 711 5.79 40.56 -2.54
N TYR A 712 6.68 41.47 -2.12
CA TYR A 712 7.94 41.69 -2.80
C TYR A 712 8.96 40.56 -2.57
N ASP A 713 9.01 39.98 -1.37
CA ASP A 713 9.89 38.84 -1.09
C ASP A 713 9.41 37.63 -1.87
N GLY A 714 8.09 37.36 -1.86
CA GLY A 714 7.49 36.28 -2.59
C GLY A 714 7.70 36.35 -4.09
N LEU A 715 7.51 37.55 -4.68
CA LEU A 715 7.79 37.82 -6.09
C LEU A 715 9.28 37.60 -6.43
N SER A 716 10.17 38.13 -5.60
CA SER A 716 11.61 37.98 -5.82
C SER A 716 12.08 36.55 -5.80
N ILE A 717 11.54 35.74 -4.85
CA ILE A 717 11.84 34.31 -4.77
C ILE A 717 11.27 33.59 -5.98
N ALA A 718 9.98 33.82 -6.32
CA ALA A 718 9.34 33.18 -7.46
C ALA A 718 10.06 33.46 -8.77
N TRP A 719 10.52 34.73 -8.96
CA TRP A 719 11.30 35.14 -10.09
C TRP A 719 12.64 34.42 -10.19
N ALA A 720 13.41 34.42 -9.10
CA ALA A 720 14.71 33.72 -9.04
C ALA A 720 14.59 32.21 -9.26
N VAL A 721 13.56 31.57 -8.71
CA VAL A 721 13.25 30.15 -8.93
C VAL A 721 12.94 29.87 -10.41
N ALA A 722 12.11 30.72 -11.05
CA ALA A 722 11.78 30.59 -12.46
C ALA A 722 13.03 30.76 -13.36
N GLU A 723 13.89 31.74 -13.07
CA GLU A 723 15.16 31.91 -13.77
C GLU A 723 16.10 30.72 -13.60
N TYR A 724 16.25 30.22 -12.37
CA TYR A 724 17.13 29.07 -12.10
C TYR A 724 16.68 27.81 -12.88
N ILE A 725 15.37 27.55 -12.91
CA ILE A 725 14.82 26.38 -13.62
C ILE A 725 14.93 26.58 -15.15
N ALA A 726 14.73 27.80 -15.64
CA ALA A 726 14.83 28.09 -17.06
C ALA A 726 16.27 27.99 -17.60
N ASP A 727 17.27 28.14 -16.75
CA ASP A 727 18.68 28.06 -17.11
C ASP A 727 19.07 26.59 -17.39
N LYS A 728 19.48 26.31 -18.66
CA LYS A 728 19.88 24.97 -19.11
C LYS A 728 21.12 24.43 -18.41
N GLU A 729 21.99 25.29 -17.94
CA GLU A 729 23.24 24.89 -17.28
C GLU A 729 22.99 24.51 -15.80
N LYS A 730 21.95 25.09 -15.18
CA LYS A 730 21.64 24.86 -13.77
C LYS A 730 20.59 23.75 -13.56
N CYS A 731 19.50 23.78 -14.30
CA CYS A 731 18.40 22.84 -14.15
C CYS A 731 17.82 22.40 -15.51
N GLY A 732 17.26 23.34 -16.28
CA GLY A 732 16.68 23.07 -17.60
C GLY A 732 15.44 22.19 -17.62
N ALA A 733 14.77 21.96 -16.48
CA ALA A 733 13.60 21.08 -16.37
C ALA A 733 12.37 21.63 -17.09
N LYS A 734 11.56 20.73 -17.67
CA LYS A 734 10.23 21.06 -18.18
C LYS A 734 9.32 21.44 -17.04
N THR A 735 8.78 22.69 -17.06
CA THR A 735 8.10 23.25 -15.89
C THR A 735 6.77 23.90 -16.24
N LEU A 736 5.74 23.56 -15.47
CA LEU A 736 4.48 24.28 -15.42
C LEU A 736 4.47 25.13 -14.15
N PHE A 737 4.45 26.44 -14.30
CA PHE A 737 4.56 27.39 -13.20
C PHE A 737 3.30 28.26 -13.12
N ALA A 738 2.38 27.92 -12.23
CA ALA A 738 1.21 28.76 -11.98
C ALA A 738 1.53 29.84 -10.96
N THR A 739 1.12 31.05 -11.26
CA THR A 739 1.37 32.21 -10.40
C THR A 739 0.23 33.23 -10.46
N HIS A 740 0.14 34.04 -9.43
CA HIS A 740 -0.68 35.25 -9.38
C HIS A 740 0.14 36.53 -9.53
N TYR A 741 1.47 36.39 -9.62
CA TYR A 741 2.37 37.51 -9.91
C TYR A 741 2.41 37.75 -11.41
N HIS A 742 1.75 38.82 -11.87
CA HIS A 742 1.72 39.21 -13.31
C HIS A 742 3.09 39.63 -13.83
N GLU A 743 3.93 40.18 -12.95
CA GLU A 743 5.29 40.60 -13.25
C GLU A 743 6.16 39.46 -13.81
N LEU A 744 5.88 38.18 -13.42
CA LEU A 744 6.62 37.04 -13.96
C LEU A 744 6.41 36.84 -15.47
N THR A 745 5.37 37.43 -16.06
CA THR A 745 5.16 37.37 -17.53
C THR A 745 6.27 38.07 -18.32
N GLU A 746 7.01 39.03 -17.71
CA GLU A 746 8.17 39.68 -18.34
C GLU A 746 9.31 38.67 -18.61
N LEU A 747 9.35 37.53 -17.93
CA LEU A 747 10.41 36.52 -18.13
C LEU A 747 10.42 35.95 -19.55
N GLU A 748 9.32 35.95 -20.28
CA GLU A 748 9.26 35.50 -21.66
C GLU A 748 10.11 36.35 -22.59
N GLU A 749 10.20 37.67 -22.33
CA GLU A 749 11.01 38.60 -23.13
C GLU A 749 12.50 38.56 -22.74
N LYS A 750 12.79 38.10 -21.50
CA LYS A 750 14.14 38.13 -20.93
C LYS A 750 14.88 36.80 -21.04
N LEU A 751 14.16 35.68 -21.13
CA LEU A 751 14.73 34.33 -21.07
C LEU A 751 14.25 33.45 -22.22
N ASP A 752 15.20 32.76 -22.84
CA ASP A 752 14.90 31.74 -23.85
C ASP A 752 14.24 30.52 -23.21
N GLY A 753 13.22 29.95 -23.85
CA GLY A 753 12.52 28.76 -23.40
C GLY A 753 11.45 29.03 -22.34
N VAL A 754 11.15 30.30 -22.03
CA VAL A 754 10.00 30.69 -21.20
C VAL A 754 8.84 31.11 -22.08
N LYS A 755 7.65 30.67 -21.77
CA LYS A 755 6.41 31.01 -22.49
C LYS A 755 5.27 31.30 -21.54
N ASN A 756 4.51 32.37 -21.85
CA ASN A 756 3.36 32.79 -21.06
C ASN A 756 2.07 32.15 -21.56
N TYR A 757 1.27 31.74 -20.61
CA TYR A 757 -0.08 31.25 -20.81
C TYR A 757 -1.02 31.87 -19.79
N ASN A 758 -2.29 31.94 -20.14
CA ASN A 758 -3.33 32.35 -19.20
C ASN A 758 -4.54 31.41 -19.29
N ILE A 759 -5.33 31.41 -18.22
CA ILE A 759 -6.60 30.71 -18.23
C ILE A 759 -7.71 31.65 -18.68
N ALA A 760 -8.42 31.26 -19.72
CA ALA A 760 -9.43 32.11 -20.35
C ALA A 760 -10.60 32.38 -19.43
N VAL A 761 -10.96 33.65 -19.35
CA VAL A 761 -12.11 34.18 -18.62
C VAL A 761 -12.97 34.97 -19.58
N LYS A 762 -14.29 34.85 -19.45
CA LYS A 762 -15.24 35.68 -20.23
C LYS A 762 -16.05 36.52 -19.26
N GLU A 763 -15.97 37.81 -19.42
CA GLU A 763 -16.79 38.77 -18.70
C GLU A 763 -18.20 38.83 -19.28
N LYS A 764 -19.22 38.77 -18.41
CA LYS A 764 -20.60 38.94 -18.75
C LYS A 764 -21.26 39.95 -17.79
N GLY A 765 -21.07 41.22 -18.09
CA GLY A 765 -21.53 42.32 -17.22
C GLY A 765 -20.70 42.39 -15.92
N GLU A 766 -21.31 42.25 -14.77
CA GLU A 766 -20.61 42.18 -13.47
C GLU A 766 -20.14 40.79 -13.10
N ASP A 767 -20.49 39.74 -13.85
CA ASP A 767 -20.16 38.34 -13.60
C ASP A 767 -19.05 37.85 -14.49
N ILE A 768 -18.28 36.87 -13.98
CA ILE A 768 -17.20 36.22 -14.70
C ILE A 768 -17.55 34.74 -14.93
N ILE A 769 -17.35 34.30 -16.15
CA ILE A 769 -17.44 32.88 -16.54
C ILE A 769 -16.02 32.36 -16.79
N PHE A 770 -15.60 31.40 -15.98
CA PHE A 770 -14.34 30.71 -16.19
C PHE A 770 -14.50 29.70 -17.33
N LEU A 771 -13.82 29.96 -18.45
CA LEU A 771 -13.86 29.07 -19.62
C LEU A 771 -12.99 27.82 -19.44
N ARG A 772 -12.11 27.82 -18.45
CA ARG A 772 -11.19 26.71 -18.11
C ARG A 772 -10.30 26.29 -19.28
N LYS A 773 -10.09 27.16 -20.26
CA LYS A 773 -9.21 26.93 -21.42
C LYS A 773 -7.91 27.69 -21.23
N ILE A 774 -6.79 27.00 -21.43
CA ILE A 774 -5.45 27.59 -21.38
C ILE A 774 -5.16 28.19 -22.76
N LEU A 775 -4.76 29.46 -22.79
CA LEU A 775 -4.45 30.20 -24.00
C LEU A 775 -3.03 30.76 -23.91
N ARG A 776 -2.40 30.93 -25.07
CA ARG A 776 -1.07 31.57 -25.19
C ARG A 776 -1.16 33.07 -24.88
N GLY A 777 -0.21 33.58 -24.11
CA GLY A 777 -0.10 34.99 -23.72
C GLY A 777 -0.34 35.18 -22.22
N GLY A 778 0.07 36.34 -21.70
CA GLY A 778 -0.20 36.76 -20.33
C GLY A 778 -1.56 37.44 -20.19
N THR A 779 -2.05 37.64 -18.96
CA THR A 779 -3.15 38.54 -18.61
C THR A 779 -2.69 39.45 -17.49
N ASP A 780 -3.04 40.72 -17.59
CA ASP A 780 -2.71 41.77 -16.59
C ASP A 780 -3.89 42.03 -15.64
N GLU A 781 -5.03 41.32 -15.81
CA GLU A 781 -6.24 41.57 -15.05
C GLU A 781 -6.29 40.74 -13.76
N SER A 782 -6.65 41.44 -12.68
CA SER A 782 -6.85 40.83 -11.34
C SER A 782 -8.32 40.49 -11.14
N TYR A 783 -8.63 39.22 -10.88
CA TYR A 783 -10.00 38.75 -10.71
C TYR A 783 -10.37 38.40 -9.24
N GLY A 784 -9.51 38.71 -8.27
CA GLY A 784 -9.71 38.36 -6.86
C GLY A 784 -11.02 38.87 -6.27
N ILE A 785 -11.40 40.11 -6.58
CA ILE A 785 -12.66 40.72 -6.08
C ILE A 785 -13.89 40.07 -6.69
N HIS A 786 -13.82 39.68 -7.96
CA HIS A 786 -14.89 38.94 -8.63
C HIS A 786 -15.09 37.54 -8.01
N VAL A 787 -14.00 36.85 -7.68
CA VAL A 787 -14.07 35.56 -6.96
C VAL A 787 -14.68 35.74 -5.58
N ALA A 788 -14.31 36.81 -4.84
CA ALA A 788 -14.90 37.11 -3.55
C ALA A 788 -16.42 37.34 -3.65
N ARG A 789 -16.87 37.98 -4.73
CA ARG A 789 -18.31 38.20 -5.03
C ARG A 789 -19.02 36.87 -5.29
N LEU A 790 -18.42 35.98 -6.09
CA LEU A 790 -18.97 34.67 -6.37
C LEU A 790 -19.02 33.76 -5.11
N ALA A 791 -18.08 33.96 -4.20
CA ALA A 791 -18.04 33.27 -2.90
C ALA A 791 -19.08 33.78 -1.88
N GLY A 792 -19.87 34.83 -2.22
CA GLY A 792 -20.92 35.40 -1.38
C GLY A 792 -20.43 36.45 -0.38
N VAL A 793 -19.24 37.04 -0.57
CA VAL A 793 -18.81 38.18 0.24
C VAL A 793 -19.79 39.37 0.04
N PRO A 794 -20.24 40.07 1.11
CA PRO A 794 -21.22 41.13 1.02
C PRO A 794 -20.87 42.20 -0.02
N LYS A 795 -21.86 42.64 -0.82
CA LYS A 795 -21.68 43.56 -1.93
C LYS A 795 -21.01 44.89 -1.50
N ALA A 796 -21.26 45.39 -0.30
CA ALA A 796 -20.64 46.59 0.23
C ALA A 796 -19.09 46.41 0.39
N VAL A 797 -18.64 45.21 0.80
CA VAL A 797 -17.21 44.92 0.95
C VAL A 797 -16.52 44.82 -0.43
N THR A 798 -17.13 44.11 -1.37
CA THR A 798 -16.58 43.92 -2.72
C THR A 798 -16.57 45.23 -3.52
N GLN A 799 -17.54 46.09 -3.38
CA GLN A 799 -17.54 47.45 -3.98
C GLN A 799 -16.43 48.32 -3.40
N LYS A 800 -16.25 48.26 -2.07
CA LYS A 800 -15.15 49.02 -1.43
C LYS A 800 -13.77 48.50 -1.85
N ALA A 801 -13.62 47.19 -2.02
CA ALA A 801 -12.41 46.56 -2.53
C ALA A 801 -12.11 47.04 -3.97
N ASP A 802 -13.12 47.16 -4.85
CA ASP A 802 -12.97 47.67 -6.22
C ASP A 802 -12.46 49.15 -6.23
N GLU A 803 -13.04 49.99 -5.35
CA GLU A 803 -12.57 51.40 -5.22
C GLU A 803 -11.11 51.46 -4.78
N ILE A 804 -10.73 50.65 -3.81
CA ILE A 804 -9.35 50.60 -3.30
C ILE A 804 -8.38 50.11 -4.41
N LEU A 805 -8.73 49.02 -5.10
CA LEU A 805 -7.91 48.46 -6.19
C LEU A 805 -7.65 49.49 -7.28
N ARG A 806 -8.70 50.17 -7.78
CA ARG A 806 -8.55 51.27 -8.78
C ARG A 806 -7.67 52.41 -8.27
N GLY A 807 -7.71 52.68 -6.97
CA GLY A 807 -6.85 53.68 -6.33
C GLY A 807 -5.37 53.31 -6.31
N LEU A 808 -5.08 52.03 -6.06
CA LEU A 808 -3.72 51.46 -6.06
C LEU A 808 -3.14 51.36 -7.47
N GLU A 809 -3.93 50.90 -8.44
CA GLU A 809 -3.53 50.82 -9.85
C GLU A 809 -3.21 52.20 -10.44
N ARG A 810 -3.99 53.23 -10.13
CA ARG A 810 -3.70 54.59 -10.54
C ARG A 810 -2.41 55.15 -9.94
N LYS A 811 -2.05 54.81 -8.71
CA LYS A 811 -0.78 55.21 -8.10
C LYS A 811 0.40 54.52 -8.79
N ASN A 812 0.28 53.27 -9.14
CA ASN A 812 1.34 52.55 -9.86
C ASN A 812 1.54 53.08 -11.30
N ILE A 813 0.47 53.42 -12.00
CA ILE A 813 0.56 54.04 -13.35
C ILE A 813 1.21 55.44 -13.28
N LEU A 814 0.94 56.21 -12.22
CA LEU A 814 1.56 57.52 -12.04
C LEU A 814 3.06 57.46 -11.68
N THR A 815 3.49 56.45 -10.94
CA THR A 815 4.90 56.17 -10.64
C THR A 815 5.63 55.60 -11.85
N GLY A 816 5.01 54.69 -12.62
CA GLY A 816 5.59 54.14 -13.86
C GLY A 816 5.77 55.18 -14.97
N LYS A 817 4.80 56.06 -15.17
CA LYS A 817 4.92 57.17 -16.18
C LYS A 817 5.94 58.26 -15.81
N LYS A 818 6.28 58.44 -14.54
CA LYS A 818 7.40 59.27 -14.11
C LYS A 818 8.74 58.62 -14.45
N GLN A 819 8.89 57.36 -14.32
CA GLN A 819 10.14 56.65 -14.69
C GLN A 819 10.38 56.59 -16.20
N GLU A 820 9.37 56.45 -17.05
CA GLU A 820 9.56 56.48 -18.53
C GLU A 820 9.96 57.87 -19.09
N LYS A 821 9.62 58.97 -18.40
CA LYS A 821 10.04 60.31 -18.81
C LYS A 821 11.45 60.68 -18.31
N GLU A 822 11.93 60.06 -17.24
CA GLU A 822 13.27 60.31 -16.71
C GLU A 822 14.31 59.36 -17.30
N SER A 823 13.92 58.13 -17.76
CA SER A 823 14.85 57.13 -18.35
C SER A 823 15.37 57.49 -19.77
N LYS A 824 14.83 58.55 -20.42
CA LYS A 824 15.41 59.03 -21.72
C LYS A 824 16.56 60.03 -21.56
N LYS A 825 17.06 60.27 -20.33
CA LYS A 825 18.17 61.18 -20.07
C LYS A 825 19.20 60.75 -19.03
N ALA A 826 19.33 59.46 -18.72
CA ALA A 826 20.49 59.03 -17.92
C ALA A 826 20.87 57.59 -18.31
N VAL A 827 21.95 57.50 -19.07
CA VAL A 827 22.79 56.30 -19.18
C VAL A 827 23.68 56.27 -17.95
N GLU A 828 23.83 55.07 -17.34
CA GLU A 828 24.76 54.71 -16.26
C GLU A 828 24.36 55.03 -14.82
N GLY A 829 24.06 54.03 -14.03
CA GLY A 829 24.14 54.01 -12.59
C GLY A 829 23.21 53.00 -11.93
N GLN A 830 23.76 51.93 -11.43
CA GLN A 830 23.19 50.87 -10.56
C GLN A 830 22.27 51.46 -9.47
N PHE A 831 21.01 51.03 -9.38
CA PHE A 831 20.08 51.39 -8.29
C PHE A 831 20.29 50.47 -7.11
N ASP A 832 20.79 51.05 -6.01
CA ASP A 832 20.95 50.42 -4.72
C ASP A 832 19.90 50.99 -3.72
N MET A 833 19.18 50.10 -2.97
CA MET A 833 18.16 50.46 -1.98
C MET A 833 18.71 51.31 -0.83
N PHE A 834 20.04 51.41 -0.72
CA PHE A 834 20.73 52.34 0.17
C PHE A 834 20.49 53.81 -0.19
N ASN A 835 20.25 54.11 -1.43
CA ASN A 835 20.07 55.49 -1.93
C ASN A 835 18.75 56.14 -1.53
N TYR A 836 17.69 55.38 -1.24
CA TYR A 836 16.41 55.99 -0.81
C TYR A 836 16.49 56.53 0.63
N LYS A 837 17.06 55.79 1.54
CA LYS A 837 17.30 56.26 2.93
C LYS A 837 18.28 57.41 2.98
N LEU A 838 19.32 57.40 2.12
CA LEU A 838 20.28 58.51 1.97
C LEU A 838 19.64 59.79 1.40
N ALA A 839 18.72 59.66 0.44
CA ALA A 839 18.01 60.82 -0.12
C ALA A 839 17.04 61.45 0.92
N GLU A 840 16.41 60.67 1.75
CA GLU A 840 15.49 61.15 2.80
C GLU A 840 16.28 61.83 3.94
N ILE A 841 17.45 61.32 4.27
CA ILE A 841 18.37 61.90 5.25
C ILE A 841 18.99 63.19 4.68
N ALA A 842 19.40 63.24 3.42
CA ALA A 842 19.91 64.41 2.75
C ALA A 842 18.86 65.52 2.70
N HIS A 843 17.59 65.22 2.44
CA HIS A 843 16.48 66.18 2.42
C HIS A 843 16.13 66.72 3.82
N GLU A 844 16.35 65.97 4.89
CA GLU A 844 16.22 66.50 6.26
C GLU A 844 17.40 67.37 6.65
N ILE A 845 18.63 67.05 6.22
CA ILE A 845 19.80 67.89 6.48
C ILE A 845 19.70 69.19 5.74
N ASP A 846 19.22 69.25 4.48
CA ASP A 846 18.99 70.47 3.69
C ASP A 846 17.92 71.44 4.29
N LYS A 847 17.00 70.91 5.11
CA LYS A 847 15.98 71.73 5.79
C LYS A 847 16.48 72.40 7.05
N VAL A 848 17.66 72.06 7.53
CA VAL A 848 18.21 72.57 8.79
C VAL A 848 18.95 73.88 8.52
N ASN A 849 18.45 74.98 9.04
CA ASN A 849 19.10 76.30 9.01
C ASN A 849 20.13 76.37 10.15
N LEU A 850 21.39 76.11 9.81
CA LEU A 850 22.50 76.07 10.79
C LEU A 850 22.72 77.36 11.55
N ASN A 851 22.22 78.53 11.06
CA ASN A 851 22.39 79.79 11.71
C ASN A 851 21.38 80.12 12.81
N GLU A 852 20.34 79.29 12.99
CA GLU A 852 19.25 79.52 13.94
C GLU A 852 19.15 78.39 15.01
N LEU A 853 20.02 77.42 15.00
CA LEU A 853 20.00 76.26 15.92
C LEU A 853 20.73 76.55 17.21
N THR A 854 20.13 76.15 18.32
CA THR A 854 20.84 76.07 19.60
C THR A 854 21.62 74.76 19.75
N PRO A 855 22.63 74.67 20.60
CA PRO A 855 23.43 73.43 20.82
C PRO A 855 22.57 72.22 21.19
N ILE A 856 21.39 72.40 21.78
CA ILE A 856 20.45 71.33 22.12
C ILE A 856 19.68 70.86 20.89
N ASP A 857 19.33 71.76 19.98
CA ASP A 857 18.65 71.46 18.73
C ASP A 857 19.58 70.70 17.77
N ASP A 858 20.87 71.02 17.75
CA ASP A 858 21.91 70.29 17.02
C ASP A 858 22.02 68.81 17.48
N LEU A 859 22.01 68.59 18.79
CA LEU A 859 22.10 67.30 19.38
C LEU A 859 20.82 66.43 19.05
N ASN A 860 19.66 67.06 19.16
CA ASN A 860 18.38 66.39 18.84
C ASN A 860 18.26 66.07 17.33
N THR A 861 18.77 66.90 16.48
CA THR A 861 18.82 66.67 15.03
C THR A 861 19.78 65.53 14.67
N LEU A 862 20.94 65.48 15.32
CA LEU A 862 21.90 64.38 15.15
C LEU A 862 21.34 63.06 15.68
N VAL A 863 20.62 63.01 16.78
CA VAL A 863 19.95 61.84 17.30
C VAL A 863 18.89 61.33 16.32
N ARG A 864 18.08 62.22 15.77
CA ARG A 864 17.03 61.88 14.79
C ARG A 864 17.57 61.32 13.49
N ILE A 865 18.70 61.89 13.00
CA ILE A 865 19.43 61.40 11.81
C ILE A 865 20.00 60.01 12.13
N LYS A 866 20.58 59.78 13.30
CA LYS A 866 21.17 58.52 13.71
C LYS A 866 20.12 57.39 13.90
N GLU A 867 18.91 57.70 14.32
CA GLU A 867 17.79 56.76 14.42
C GLU A 867 17.24 56.35 13.06
N LYS A 868 17.25 57.26 12.08
CA LYS A 868 16.86 56.95 10.70
C LYS A 868 17.95 56.18 9.91
N MET A 869 19.18 56.25 10.34
CA MET A 869 20.31 55.46 9.77
C MET A 869 20.34 54.01 10.21
N LYS A 870 19.66 53.69 11.31
CA LYS A 870 19.45 52.29 11.73
C LYS A 870 18.27 51.67 10.98
#